data_69fa3295db7e1693c3361c83110bdae1
#
_entry.id   69fa3295db7e1693c3361c83110bdae1
#
_cell.length_a   1.000
_cell.length_b   1.000
_cell.length_c   1.000
_cell.angle_alpha   90.00
_cell.angle_beta   90.00
_cell.angle_gamma   90.00
#
_symmetry.space_group_name_H-M   'P 1'
#
loop_
_entity.id
_entity.type
_entity.pdbx_description
1 polymer ?
#
loop_
_entity_poly.entity_id
_entity_poly.type
_entity_poly.pdbx_seq_one_letter_code
_entity_poly.pdbx_strand_id
1 'polypeptide(L)'
;MEPKTIEMAALGRALYPGMLYDCRRDSFIPGVTLWNKQSLSKDLDVHRQPKTDLKFVASDSLQDKASVLDISASLKASFLGGLVEVGGSARYLRDKKSSDRQSRVTMQYSQTTRFEQLTMTQLGKISYPEVFEQKTATHVVTAVLYGGQAFMVFDKTISENEDKQEIEGNLRVMVKKIPLFSIEGQGALKMNETEKKLADNISCTFYGDYELEENPTTYMEALQLYKKLPSLLRQRENDAVPVRVWLHPLARLDSKAAKLEREIGATLISKVEGLLEELGDAERRCNDLVQNTAVSDFQDVGERLHIFQESFGIYKVLLQKALASVLPAIRGGEAKESSLADILTTHANSPFRASKLKQWLENVNGELDLLSSYTRELSEVPIITSAAQFNSILFSPMVDTVICFSFTSVKYEDRYLQTITEFLTADPFEKQSTVPKSSDQDIKPWFSNPEISKKMKENLSLFKSFFNANKDKKTAKFVISSISDPSNPGISIRLYKQEKTVDDHFQPVSKPPAPSVDIQNKNVILKLQKSPTGVTRQYRVEYRITQPDASRADGGAWETIDTPDAKETFTLTGLQLANQYWVRYRAVSDVGVSEASESVQFSLQGKVTVPVGKSWNWTSSSLFNELRKKIMTNLGVSRWSLSTITSEVSTQLSDIRTPYVGPISGGLRPGMALYFQGVVNPDANEFVINHKLGPKDGDDIAFHFNPRVNNSTVRDSFRNGKWESPEESQGCPLARGSAFDIFIVVKTDGYEAYVNGQKNCFFKHRMPIEKVTILNIKGDVFMNTIGYVANWSTSTFGKEQSPGVSRGKFSQIQLGVPYPVCNPSIPFVGPLIGGLKLGLALFFRGVVPSDANSFAINLKTGQRDGDDIALHFNPRVGTPSVVRNSFRNGQWENPEETSGGPFVKGGGFDLFMVVKPEGYEVIVNGYVYCMFWHRMPVESVSALHIHGDIFMTTFGLIEVDNVNMKVTMPAHI
;
A
#
# COMPACT_ATOMS: atom_id res chain seq x y z
N MET A 1 37.31 23.19 -32.35
CA MET A 1 36.91 21.79 -32.66
C MET A 1 36.93 21.62 -34.18
N GLU A 2 37.44 20.49 -34.72
CA GLU A 2 37.31 20.25 -36.15
C GLU A 2 35.81 20.06 -36.49
N PRO A 3 35.31 20.74 -37.53
CA PRO A 3 33.92 20.63 -37.92
C PRO A 3 33.61 19.21 -38.44
N LYS A 4 32.76 18.47 -37.71
CA LYS A 4 32.35 17.10 -38.06
C LYS A 4 30.93 17.06 -38.64
N THR A 5 30.69 16.11 -39.57
CA THR A 5 29.34 15.80 -40.01
C THR A 5 28.55 15.24 -38.82
N ILE A 6 27.32 15.75 -38.59
CA ILE A 6 26.44 15.34 -37.50
C ILE A 6 25.32 14.45 -38.07
N GLU A 7 25.16 13.28 -37.55
CA GLU A 7 24.01 12.41 -37.79
C GLU A 7 22.97 12.62 -36.65
N MET A 8 21.70 12.87 -37.01
CA MET A 8 20.67 13.11 -36.01
C MET A 8 19.27 12.64 -36.44
N ALA A 9 18.43 12.35 -35.46
CA ALA A 9 17.00 12.08 -35.68
C ALA A 9 16.27 13.34 -36.18
N ALA A 10 15.41 13.18 -37.17
CA ALA A 10 14.64 14.30 -37.73
C ALA A 10 13.52 14.79 -36.79
N LEU A 11 12.94 13.91 -35.97
CA LEU A 11 11.92 14.20 -34.96
C LEU A 11 10.63 14.82 -35.55
N GLY A 12 10.20 14.35 -36.72
CA GLY A 12 9.00 14.86 -37.41
C GLY A 12 9.20 16.22 -38.04
N ARG A 13 10.44 16.74 -38.10
CA ARG A 13 10.78 17.99 -38.80
C ARG A 13 11.00 17.73 -40.27
N ALA A 14 10.50 18.67 -41.11
CA ALA A 14 10.62 18.60 -42.57
C ALA A 14 12.02 19.01 -43.04
N LEU A 15 13.00 18.13 -42.85
CA LEU A 15 14.40 18.33 -43.21
C LEU A 15 14.72 17.61 -44.51
N TYR A 16 14.99 18.36 -45.56
CA TYR A 16 15.29 17.85 -46.91
C TYR A 16 16.72 18.16 -47.34
N PRO A 17 17.31 17.42 -48.27
CA PRO A 17 18.62 17.73 -48.80
C PRO A 17 18.74 19.15 -49.32
N GLY A 18 19.82 19.87 -48.96
CA GLY A 18 20.08 21.26 -49.30
C GLY A 18 19.52 22.29 -48.32
N MET A 19 18.70 21.90 -47.34
CA MET A 19 18.21 22.80 -46.28
C MET A 19 19.34 23.17 -45.32
N LEU A 20 19.27 24.42 -44.82
CA LEU A 20 20.23 24.97 -43.87
C LEU A 20 19.76 24.73 -42.41
N TYR A 21 20.74 24.50 -41.53
CA TYR A 21 20.48 24.19 -40.13
C TYR A 21 21.43 24.94 -39.20
N ASP A 22 20.88 25.48 -38.10
CA ASP A 22 21.67 26.06 -37.01
C ASP A 22 21.75 25.09 -35.83
N CYS A 23 22.85 24.38 -35.66
CA CYS A 23 23.09 23.48 -34.55
C CYS A 23 23.22 24.16 -33.17
N ARG A 24 23.36 25.48 -33.12
CA ARG A 24 23.40 26.21 -31.83
C ARG A 24 22.00 26.23 -31.20
N ARG A 25 20.96 26.41 -32.04
CA ARG A 25 19.55 26.49 -31.65
C ARG A 25 18.75 25.25 -32.01
N ASP A 26 19.34 24.30 -32.69
CA ASP A 26 18.70 23.10 -33.26
C ASP A 26 17.48 23.43 -34.13
N SER A 27 17.60 24.46 -34.94
CA SER A 27 16.53 24.95 -35.84
C SER A 27 16.95 24.94 -37.30
N PHE A 28 16.03 24.65 -38.21
CA PHE A 28 16.24 24.82 -39.62
C PHE A 28 15.98 26.25 -40.07
N ILE A 29 16.64 26.68 -41.15
CA ILE A 29 16.49 28.03 -41.71
C ILE A 29 15.60 27.91 -42.97
N PRO A 30 14.34 28.30 -42.90
CA PRO A 30 13.42 28.20 -44.05
C PRO A 30 13.73 29.25 -45.11
N GLY A 31 13.52 28.88 -46.38
CA GLY A 31 13.59 29.82 -47.48
C GLY A 31 14.98 30.26 -47.93
N VAL A 32 16.04 29.71 -47.31
CA VAL A 32 17.44 30.00 -47.65
C VAL A 32 18.15 28.72 -48.03
N THR A 33 18.91 28.71 -49.11
CA THR A 33 19.64 27.56 -49.61
C THR A 33 20.98 28.02 -50.22
N LEU A 34 21.94 27.10 -50.31
CA LEU A 34 23.24 27.32 -50.98
C LEU A 34 23.19 27.10 -52.50
N TRP A 35 22.22 26.32 -52.96
CA TRP A 35 22.13 25.89 -54.37
C TRP A 35 20.73 26.14 -54.91
N ASN A 36 20.69 26.42 -56.24
CA ASN A 36 19.42 26.51 -56.94
C ASN A 36 18.74 25.12 -57.06
N LYS A 37 17.44 25.13 -57.28
CA LYS A 37 16.63 23.91 -57.34
C LYS A 37 17.07 22.92 -58.44
N GLN A 38 17.58 23.41 -59.57
CA GLN A 38 18.03 22.56 -60.70
C GLN A 38 19.31 21.82 -60.34
N SER A 39 20.25 22.48 -59.66
CA SER A 39 21.49 21.86 -59.18
C SER A 39 21.19 20.79 -58.13
N LEU A 40 20.32 21.07 -57.16
CA LEU A 40 19.91 20.11 -56.16
C LEU A 40 19.25 18.85 -56.76
N SER A 41 18.36 19.03 -57.79
CA SER A 41 17.66 17.93 -58.43
C SER A 41 18.61 17.02 -59.26
N LYS A 42 19.66 17.59 -59.84
CA LYS A 42 20.64 16.84 -60.66
C LYS A 42 21.60 16.00 -59.81
N ASP A 43 21.92 16.47 -58.61
CA ASP A 43 22.90 15.86 -57.75
C ASP A 43 22.29 15.02 -56.62
N LEU A 44 20.98 14.85 -56.66
CA LEU A 44 20.26 14.01 -55.72
C LEU A 44 20.33 12.54 -56.19
N ASP A 45 20.95 11.73 -55.37
CA ASP A 45 21.07 10.27 -55.54
C ASP A 45 20.08 9.59 -54.59
N VAL A 46 19.29 8.65 -55.12
CA VAL A 46 18.19 8.02 -54.38
C VAL A 46 18.34 6.50 -54.40
N HIS A 47 18.47 5.90 -53.21
CA HIS A 47 18.57 4.46 -53.04
C HIS A 47 17.43 3.90 -52.19
N ARG A 48 16.83 2.80 -52.63
CA ARG A 48 15.87 2.07 -51.77
C ARG A 48 16.60 1.43 -50.61
N GLN A 49 16.12 1.66 -49.39
CA GLN A 49 16.70 1.12 -48.14
C GLN A 49 15.59 0.63 -47.21
N PRO A 50 14.85 -0.43 -47.57
CA PRO A 50 13.76 -0.95 -46.75
C PRO A 50 14.33 -1.70 -45.52
N LYS A 51 13.89 -1.27 -44.34
CA LYS A 51 14.16 -1.96 -43.07
C LYS A 51 12.92 -1.81 -42.18
N THR A 52 12.55 -2.86 -41.47
CA THR A 52 11.50 -2.86 -40.46
C THR A 52 12.08 -3.24 -39.11
N ASP A 53 11.68 -2.55 -38.05
CA ASP A 53 12.11 -2.80 -36.70
C ASP A 53 10.93 -2.70 -35.73
N LEU A 54 10.93 -3.51 -34.68
CA LEU A 54 9.89 -3.56 -33.64
C LEU A 54 10.54 -3.59 -32.26
N LYS A 55 10.20 -2.63 -31.40
CA LYS A 55 10.73 -2.55 -30.05
C LYS A 55 9.60 -2.39 -29.03
N PHE A 56 9.86 -2.85 -27.80
CA PHE A 56 8.96 -2.71 -26.66
C PHE A 56 9.68 -2.01 -25.53
N VAL A 57 9.07 -0.95 -24.99
CA VAL A 57 9.59 -0.12 -23.90
C VAL A 57 8.60 -0.15 -22.76
N ALA A 58 9.04 -0.56 -21.59
CA ALA A 58 8.20 -0.59 -20.39
C ALA A 58 8.49 0.58 -19.42
N SER A 59 9.54 1.36 -19.70
CA SER A 59 9.91 2.55 -18.95
C SER A 59 9.29 3.79 -19.60
N ASP A 60 8.95 4.79 -18.78
CA ASP A 60 8.49 6.11 -19.23
C ASP A 60 9.60 7.18 -19.13
N SER A 61 10.86 6.76 -18.84
CA SER A 61 11.97 7.69 -18.73
C SER A 61 12.30 8.36 -20.06
N LEU A 62 12.71 9.62 -20.00
CA LEU A 62 13.15 10.34 -21.19
C LEU A 62 14.37 9.69 -21.84
N GLN A 63 15.25 9.11 -21.04
CA GLN A 63 16.42 8.38 -21.52
C GLN A 63 16.03 7.22 -22.42
N ASP A 64 15.06 6.40 -22.02
CA ASP A 64 14.61 5.26 -22.81
C ASP A 64 13.88 5.73 -24.07
N LYS A 65 13.04 6.76 -23.98
CA LYS A 65 12.37 7.37 -25.13
C LYS A 65 13.37 7.95 -26.14
N ALA A 66 14.39 8.66 -25.65
CA ALA A 66 15.46 9.20 -26.48
C ALA A 66 16.29 8.09 -27.15
N SER A 67 16.57 7.02 -26.44
CA SER A 67 17.27 5.84 -26.97
C SER A 67 16.49 5.15 -28.09
N VAL A 68 15.18 5.03 -27.92
CA VAL A 68 14.31 4.39 -28.94
C VAL A 68 14.23 5.22 -30.23
N LEU A 69 14.25 6.55 -30.11
CA LEU A 69 14.25 7.51 -31.22
C LEU A 69 15.67 7.84 -31.73
N ASP A 70 16.70 7.23 -31.15
CA ASP A 70 18.10 7.44 -31.49
C ASP A 70 18.54 8.91 -31.41
N ILE A 71 18.19 9.58 -30.31
CA ILE A 71 18.43 11.00 -30.06
C ILE A 71 19.77 11.18 -29.38
N SER A 72 20.65 12.01 -29.97
CA SER A 72 21.93 12.39 -29.36
C SER A 72 21.76 13.21 -28.07
N ALA A 73 22.75 13.20 -27.18
CA ALA A 73 22.73 13.99 -25.97
C ALA A 73 22.50 15.50 -26.23
N SER A 74 23.15 16.05 -27.27
CA SER A 74 23.00 17.47 -27.65
C SER A 74 21.57 17.78 -28.08
N LEU A 75 20.95 16.97 -28.92
CA LEU A 75 19.56 17.15 -29.36
C LEU A 75 18.56 16.94 -28.19
N LYS A 76 18.86 16.02 -27.28
CA LYS A 76 18.09 15.81 -26.05
C LYS A 76 18.10 17.08 -25.16
N ALA A 77 19.28 17.73 -25.00
CA ALA A 77 19.37 18.97 -24.27
C ALA A 77 18.49 20.09 -24.87
N SER A 78 18.49 20.21 -26.21
CA SER A 78 17.64 21.16 -26.91
C SER A 78 16.14 20.86 -26.75
N PHE A 79 15.75 19.61 -26.75
CA PHE A 79 14.39 19.20 -26.48
C PHE A 79 13.98 19.58 -25.03
N LEU A 80 14.83 19.29 -24.03
CA LEU A 80 14.62 19.65 -22.63
C LEU A 80 14.51 21.16 -22.42
N GLY A 81 15.34 21.93 -23.14
CA GLY A 81 15.29 23.40 -23.15
C GLY A 81 14.12 23.99 -23.97
N GLY A 82 13.32 23.18 -24.62
CA GLY A 82 12.20 23.66 -25.45
C GLY A 82 12.62 24.32 -26.76
N LEU A 83 13.86 24.11 -27.22
CA LEU A 83 14.38 24.68 -28.48
C LEU A 83 13.93 23.86 -29.71
N VAL A 84 13.52 22.61 -29.51
CA VAL A 84 13.13 21.70 -30.61
C VAL A 84 11.64 21.40 -30.53
N GLU A 85 10.95 21.75 -31.61
CA GLU A 85 9.60 21.24 -31.82
C GLU A 85 9.62 19.83 -32.36
N VAL A 86 8.80 18.96 -31.80
CA VAL A 86 8.65 17.56 -32.22
C VAL A 86 7.29 17.38 -32.91
N GLY A 87 7.27 16.66 -34.04
CA GLY A 87 6.09 16.34 -34.82
C GLY A 87 5.88 14.85 -35.02
N GLY A 88 4.73 14.47 -35.61
CA GLY A 88 4.47 13.07 -35.95
C GLY A 88 4.70 12.10 -34.81
N SER A 89 5.42 11.02 -35.11
CA SER A 89 5.78 9.98 -34.14
C SER A 89 6.61 10.51 -32.96
N ALA A 90 7.45 11.53 -33.16
CA ALA A 90 8.34 12.08 -32.15
C ALA A 90 7.60 12.83 -31.02
N ARG A 91 6.29 13.15 -31.16
CA ARG A 91 5.44 13.66 -30.07
C ARG A 91 5.41 12.71 -28.87
N TYR A 92 5.72 11.44 -29.08
CA TYR A 92 5.92 10.45 -28.00
C TYR A 92 6.92 10.91 -26.93
N LEU A 93 7.91 11.75 -27.26
CA LEU A 93 8.84 12.33 -26.28
C LEU A 93 8.15 13.22 -25.23
N ARG A 94 7.07 13.88 -25.61
CA ARG A 94 6.29 14.77 -24.72
C ARG A 94 5.24 14.03 -23.91
N ASP A 95 4.92 12.80 -24.31
CA ASP A 95 3.96 11.97 -23.59
C ASP A 95 4.55 11.53 -22.25
N LYS A 96 3.80 11.71 -21.17
CA LYS A 96 4.21 11.33 -19.81
C LYS A 96 3.04 10.72 -19.07
N LYS A 97 3.33 9.81 -18.14
CA LYS A 97 2.33 9.37 -17.18
C LYS A 97 1.83 10.57 -16.38
N SER A 98 0.54 10.60 -16.13
CA SER A 98 -0.10 11.63 -15.28
C SER A 98 -0.22 11.20 -13.83
N SER A 99 0.00 9.91 -13.53
CA SER A 99 -0.19 9.29 -12.21
C SER A 99 0.84 8.19 -11.98
N ASP A 100 1.25 7.99 -10.73
CA ASP A 100 2.08 6.86 -10.32
C ASP A 100 1.27 5.54 -10.26
N ARG A 101 -0.08 5.65 -10.27
CA ARG A 101 -1.03 4.52 -10.37
C ARG A 101 -1.32 4.09 -11.81
N GLN A 102 -0.48 4.47 -12.74
CA GLN A 102 -0.60 4.12 -14.16
C GLN A 102 0.52 3.16 -14.58
N SER A 103 0.16 1.99 -15.08
CA SER A 103 1.08 1.06 -15.73
C SER A 103 1.15 1.37 -17.20
N ARG A 104 2.35 1.37 -17.80
CA ARG A 104 2.60 1.76 -19.19
C ARG A 104 3.55 0.80 -19.89
N VAL A 105 3.21 0.43 -21.12
CA VAL A 105 4.10 -0.26 -22.05
C VAL A 105 3.92 0.35 -23.43
N THR A 106 5.02 0.71 -24.06
CA THR A 106 5.02 1.27 -25.43
C THR A 106 5.53 0.24 -26.42
N MET A 107 4.87 0.10 -27.55
CA MET A 107 5.31 -0.64 -28.72
C MET A 107 5.69 0.35 -29.82
N GLN A 108 6.94 0.28 -30.28
CA GLN A 108 7.42 1.04 -31.44
C GLN A 108 7.46 0.14 -32.65
N TYR A 109 6.86 0.59 -33.75
CA TYR A 109 7.06 0.04 -35.10
C TYR A 109 7.77 1.07 -35.94
N SER A 110 8.85 0.69 -36.62
CA SER A 110 9.64 1.59 -37.49
C SER A 110 9.87 0.91 -38.84
N GLN A 111 9.67 1.65 -39.91
CA GLN A 111 9.94 1.18 -41.27
C GLN A 111 10.67 2.27 -42.08
N THR A 112 11.78 1.96 -42.69
CA THR A 112 12.46 2.83 -43.65
C THR A 112 12.10 2.44 -45.07
N THR A 113 12.23 3.38 -46.03
CA THR A 113 11.87 3.18 -47.44
C THR A 113 13.03 3.48 -48.39
N ARG A 114 13.58 4.70 -48.28
CA ARG A 114 14.64 5.17 -49.15
C ARG A 114 15.63 6.07 -48.44
N PHE A 115 16.83 6.15 -49.03
CA PHE A 115 17.91 7.04 -48.62
C PHE A 115 18.19 7.99 -49.78
N GLU A 116 18.19 9.30 -49.48
CA GLU A 116 18.52 10.35 -50.43
C GLU A 116 19.79 11.06 -49.99
N GLN A 117 20.73 11.28 -50.93
CA GLN A 117 21.97 12.00 -50.64
C GLN A 117 22.35 12.94 -51.77
N LEU A 118 23.00 14.04 -51.43
CA LEU A 118 23.64 14.92 -52.40
C LEU A 118 24.97 14.36 -52.79
N THR A 119 25.22 14.29 -54.12
CA THR A 119 26.51 13.86 -54.66
C THR A 119 27.51 15.03 -54.60
N MET A 120 28.81 14.70 -54.51
CA MET A 120 29.87 15.69 -54.32
C MET A 120 30.20 16.50 -55.62
N THR A 121 29.59 16.19 -56.75
CA THR A 121 29.88 16.81 -58.03
C THR A 121 29.52 18.28 -58.14
N GLN A 122 28.55 18.75 -57.42
CA GLN A 122 28.10 20.13 -57.43
C GLN A 122 28.29 20.89 -56.09
N LEU A 123 28.65 20.21 -54.99
CA LEU A 123 28.87 20.82 -53.68
C LEU A 123 29.92 21.94 -53.73
N GLY A 124 30.86 21.92 -54.70
CA GLY A 124 31.85 22.94 -54.89
C GLY A 124 31.36 24.17 -55.70
N LYS A 125 30.14 24.11 -56.30
CA LYS A 125 29.54 25.22 -57.05
C LYS A 125 28.37 25.84 -56.30
N ILE A 126 28.69 26.67 -55.30
CA ILE A 126 27.68 27.36 -54.48
C ILE A 126 27.04 28.50 -55.29
N SER A 127 25.68 28.48 -55.38
CA SER A 127 24.92 29.49 -56.09
C SER A 127 24.74 30.77 -55.28
N TYR A 128 24.70 30.68 -53.96
CA TYR A 128 24.38 31.79 -53.04
C TYR A 128 25.41 31.88 -51.90
N PRO A 129 26.67 32.35 -52.19
CA PRO A 129 27.75 32.38 -51.18
C PRO A 129 27.50 33.42 -50.06
N GLU A 130 26.63 34.40 -50.29
CA GLU A 130 26.26 35.44 -49.28
C GLU A 130 25.69 34.82 -48.00
N VAL A 131 25.15 33.62 -48.06
CA VAL A 131 24.61 32.87 -46.89
C VAL A 131 25.68 32.64 -45.82
N PHE A 132 26.95 32.47 -46.20
CA PHE A 132 28.03 32.30 -45.22
C PHE A 132 28.29 33.55 -44.40
N GLU A 133 28.11 34.75 -45.01
CA GLU A 133 28.33 36.03 -44.31
C GLU A 133 27.23 36.37 -43.33
N GLN A 134 26.01 35.84 -43.55
CA GLN A 134 24.88 36.04 -42.64
C GLN A 134 25.05 35.36 -41.28
N LYS A 135 25.89 34.35 -41.18
CA LYS A 135 26.17 33.57 -39.93
C LYS A 135 24.94 33.00 -39.24
N THR A 136 23.84 32.83 -39.97
CA THR A 136 22.57 32.32 -39.46
C THR A 136 22.55 30.80 -39.37
N ALA A 137 23.24 30.09 -40.24
CA ALA A 137 23.31 28.63 -40.30
C ALA A 137 24.73 28.13 -40.01
N THR A 138 24.85 26.96 -39.44
CA THR A 138 26.09 26.24 -39.12
C THR A 138 26.32 25.02 -40.03
N HIS A 139 25.26 24.40 -40.51
CA HIS A 139 25.28 23.17 -41.29
C HIS A 139 24.27 23.18 -42.41
N VAL A 140 24.44 22.25 -43.39
CA VAL A 140 23.51 21.95 -44.46
C VAL A 140 23.16 20.46 -44.45
N VAL A 141 21.90 20.14 -44.75
CA VAL A 141 21.44 18.76 -44.88
C VAL A 141 21.97 18.17 -46.15
N THR A 142 22.83 17.14 -46.06
CA THR A 142 23.44 16.47 -47.24
C THR A 142 22.82 15.11 -47.52
N ALA A 143 22.23 14.45 -46.51
CA ALA A 143 21.55 13.17 -46.71
C ALA A 143 20.34 13.02 -45.80
N VAL A 144 19.35 12.27 -46.22
CA VAL A 144 18.11 12.01 -45.50
C VAL A 144 17.70 10.54 -45.66
N LEU A 145 17.42 9.88 -44.56
CA LEU A 145 16.78 8.56 -44.54
C LEU A 145 15.29 8.77 -44.33
N TYR A 146 14.49 8.28 -45.24
CA TYR A 146 13.03 8.39 -45.16
C TYR A 146 12.37 7.12 -44.68
N GLY A 147 11.27 7.25 -43.99
CA GLY A 147 10.49 6.16 -43.48
C GLY A 147 9.24 6.62 -42.73
N GLY A 148 8.81 5.81 -41.80
CA GLY A 148 7.74 6.16 -40.85
C GLY A 148 7.90 5.35 -39.58
N GLN A 149 7.51 5.97 -38.47
CA GLN A 149 7.50 5.36 -37.16
C GLN A 149 6.09 5.45 -36.54
N ALA A 150 5.74 4.47 -35.73
CA ALA A 150 4.51 4.44 -34.94
C ALA A 150 4.82 4.01 -33.51
N PHE A 151 4.37 4.79 -32.56
CA PHE A 151 4.38 4.47 -31.13
C PHE A 151 2.96 4.23 -30.69
N MET A 152 2.68 3.05 -30.16
CA MET A 152 1.45 2.68 -29.50
C MET A 152 1.73 2.60 -28.02
N VAL A 153 1.23 3.58 -27.26
CA VAL A 153 1.41 3.70 -25.81
C VAL A 153 0.20 3.07 -25.15
N PHE A 154 0.41 1.96 -24.49
CA PHE A 154 -0.63 1.22 -23.78
C PHE A 154 -0.58 1.54 -22.31
N ASP A 155 -1.70 2.04 -21.77
CA ASP A 155 -1.86 2.42 -20.38
C ASP A 155 -2.95 1.62 -19.71
N LYS A 156 -2.70 1.26 -18.45
CA LYS A 156 -3.71 0.72 -17.55
C LYS A 156 -3.63 1.42 -16.21
N THR A 157 -4.75 1.94 -15.73
CA THR A 157 -4.87 2.50 -14.38
C THR A 157 -4.89 1.37 -13.36
N ILE A 158 -4.18 1.55 -12.25
CA ILE A 158 -4.06 0.61 -11.13
C ILE A 158 -4.96 1.11 -10.01
N SER A 159 -5.95 0.32 -9.61
CA SER A 159 -6.82 0.62 -8.48
C SER A 159 -6.12 0.32 -7.14
N GLU A 160 -6.65 0.85 -6.04
CA GLU A 160 -6.03 0.71 -4.70
C GLU A 160 -5.84 -0.73 -4.24
N ASN A 161 -6.65 -1.64 -4.75
CA ASN A 161 -6.63 -3.06 -4.38
C ASN A 161 -5.88 -3.96 -5.38
N GLU A 162 -5.30 -3.40 -6.44
CA GLU A 162 -4.55 -4.16 -7.45
C GLU A 162 -3.04 -4.12 -7.18
N ASP A 163 -2.37 -5.26 -7.38
CA ASP A 163 -0.93 -5.34 -7.29
C ASP A 163 -0.27 -4.71 -8.53
N LYS A 164 0.53 -3.68 -8.32
CA LYS A 164 1.20 -2.94 -9.40
C LYS A 164 2.09 -3.83 -10.25
N GLN A 165 2.84 -4.77 -9.64
CA GLN A 165 3.77 -5.63 -10.37
C GLN A 165 3.03 -6.65 -11.23
N GLU A 166 1.91 -7.16 -10.75
CA GLU A 166 1.04 -8.07 -11.50
C GLU A 166 0.43 -7.36 -12.71
N ILE A 167 -0.10 -6.15 -12.52
CA ILE A 167 -0.67 -5.35 -13.60
C ILE A 167 0.39 -5.00 -14.65
N GLU A 168 1.58 -4.57 -14.23
CA GLU A 168 2.70 -4.29 -15.15
C GLU A 168 3.13 -5.54 -15.93
N GLY A 169 3.21 -6.69 -15.25
CA GLY A 169 3.52 -7.99 -15.88
C GLY A 169 2.46 -8.38 -16.92
N ASN A 170 1.19 -8.29 -16.57
CA ASN A 170 0.08 -8.63 -17.44
C ASN A 170 0.00 -7.70 -18.66
N LEU A 171 0.15 -6.37 -18.46
CA LEU A 171 0.18 -5.40 -19.55
C LEU A 171 1.33 -5.69 -20.52
N ARG A 172 2.54 -5.96 -20.01
CA ARG A 172 3.71 -6.29 -20.83
C ARG A 172 3.49 -7.57 -21.66
N VAL A 173 2.89 -8.59 -21.08
CA VAL A 173 2.56 -9.84 -21.79
C VAL A 173 1.54 -9.59 -22.89
N MET A 174 0.49 -8.82 -22.60
CA MET A 174 -0.56 -8.49 -23.57
C MET A 174 0.00 -7.73 -24.76
N VAL A 175 0.79 -6.68 -24.53
CA VAL A 175 1.37 -5.85 -25.61
C VAL A 175 2.34 -6.67 -26.46
N LYS A 176 3.17 -7.55 -25.86
CA LYS A 176 4.08 -8.43 -26.59
C LYS A 176 3.36 -9.49 -27.45
N LYS A 177 2.10 -9.78 -27.17
CA LYS A 177 1.28 -10.72 -27.96
C LYS A 177 0.69 -10.10 -29.23
N ILE A 178 0.69 -8.76 -29.38
CA ILE A 178 0.12 -8.08 -30.56
C ILE A 178 0.69 -8.63 -31.88
N PRO A 179 2.02 -8.77 -32.08
CA PRO A 179 2.56 -9.37 -33.31
C PRO A 179 2.09 -10.82 -33.54
N LEU A 180 1.98 -11.63 -32.48
CA LEU A 180 1.53 -13.02 -32.57
C LEU A 180 0.07 -13.12 -32.99
N PHE A 181 -0.80 -12.31 -32.45
CA PHE A 181 -2.23 -12.25 -32.80
C PHE A 181 -2.46 -11.73 -34.22
N SER A 182 -1.46 -11.02 -34.79
CA SER A 182 -1.57 -10.44 -36.13
C SER A 182 -1.26 -11.43 -37.26
N ILE A 183 -0.43 -12.46 -37.03
CA ILE A 183 0.06 -13.38 -38.08
C ILE A 183 -1.06 -14.29 -38.66
N GLU A 184 -2.07 -14.63 -37.88
CA GLU A 184 -3.02 -15.70 -38.21
C GLU A 184 -4.41 -15.24 -38.67
N GLY A 185 -4.60 -14.00 -39.05
CA GLY A 185 -5.86 -13.48 -39.66
C GLY A 185 -7.12 -13.45 -38.79
N GLN A 186 -7.10 -14.04 -37.59
CA GLN A 186 -8.23 -14.17 -36.67
C GLN A 186 -7.88 -13.79 -35.22
N GLY A 187 -7.07 -12.74 -35.03
CA GLY A 187 -6.48 -12.39 -33.73
C GLY A 187 -7.46 -12.27 -32.54
N ALA A 188 -8.64 -11.73 -32.76
CA ALA A 188 -9.66 -11.61 -31.72
C ALA A 188 -10.29 -12.94 -31.28
N LEU A 189 -10.28 -13.95 -32.14
CA LEU A 189 -10.88 -15.27 -31.87
C LEU A 189 -9.97 -16.19 -31.03
N LYS A 190 -8.68 -15.86 -30.89
CA LYS A 190 -7.70 -16.65 -30.12
C LYS A 190 -7.45 -16.13 -28.71
N MET A 191 -7.96 -14.94 -28.37
CA MET A 191 -7.91 -14.45 -27.00
C MET A 191 -8.88 -15.22 -26.11
N ASN A 192 -8.38 -15.74 -25.00
CA ASN A 192 -9.26 -16.32 -23.98
C ASN A 192 -10.08 -15.23 -23.29
N GLU A 193 -11.13 -15.61 -22.56
CA GLU A 193 -12.04 -14.65 -21.90
C GLU A 193 -11.33 -13.72 -20.90
N THR A 194 -10.26 -14.17 -20.26
CA THR A 194 -9.44 -13.38 -19.34
C THR A 194 -8.63 -12.33 -20.10
N GLU A 195 -8.04 -12.71 -21.24
CA GLU A 195 -7.29 -11.79 -22.11
C GLU A 195 -8.19 -10.71 -22.72
N LYS A 196 -9.42 -11.07 -23.10
CA LYS A 196 -10.40 -10.08 -23.56
C LYS A 196 -10.75 -9.06 -22.49
N LYS A 197 -11.03 -9.51 -21.26
CA LYS A 197 -11.29 -8.62 -20.12
C LYS A 197 -10.09 -7.73 -19.75
N LEU A 198 -8.87 -8.26 -19.89
CA LEU A 198 -7.67 -7.45 -19.72
C LEU A 198 -7.54 -6.40 -20.83
N ALA A 199 -7.78 -6.77 -22.08
CA ALA A 199 -7.72 -5.89 -23.25
C ALA A 199 -8.73 -4.74 -23.14
N ASP A 200 -9.95 -4.99 -22.64
CA ASP A 200 -10.99 -3.97 -22.46
C ASP A 200 -10.61 -2.85 -21.46
N ASN A 201 -9.65 -3.12 -20.56
CA ASN A 201 -9.16 -2.17 -19.57
C ASN A 201 -7.80 -1.53 -19.95
N ILE A 202 -7.34 -1.74 -21.18
CA ILE A 202 -6.09 -1.16 -21.69
C ILE A 202 -6.45 -0.08 -22.70
N SER A 203 -6.10 1.16 -22.42
CA SER A 203 -6.18 2.26 -23.38
C SER A 203 -4.93 2.30 -24.26
N CYS A 204 -5.07 2.89 -25.44
CA CYS A 204 -3.97 3.11 -26.38
C CYS A 204 -3.93 4.57 -26.80
N THR A 205 -2.72 5.17 -26.73
CA THR A 205 -2.44 6.47 -27.33
C THR A 205 -1.47 6.26 -28.49
N PHE A 206 -1.76 6.84 -29.64
CA PHE A 206 -1.00 6.65 -30.86
C PHE A 206 -0.21 7.91 -31.25
N TYR A 207 1.07 7.74 -31.54
CA TYR A 207 1.94 8.74 -32.14
C TYR A 207 2.59 8.15 -33.38
N GLY A 208 2.28 8.67 -34.56
CA GLY A 208 2.79 8.07 -35.80
C GLY A 208 3.01 9.05 -36.92
N ASP A 209 3.79 8.59 -37.90
CA ASP A 209 4.08 9.30 -39.15
C ASP A 209 3.21 8.78 -40.32
N TYR A 210 2.13 8.05 -39.98
CA TYR A 210 1.21 7.43 -40.92
C TYR A 210 -0.09 8.24 -40.98
N GLU A 211 -0.61 8.42 -42.19
CA GLU A 211 -1.93 8.95 -42.37
C GLU A 211 -2.98 7.88 -42.10
N LEU A 212 -3.77 8.09 -41.03
CA LEU A 212 -4.83 7.19 -40.56
C LEU A 212 -6.19 7.87 -40.68
N GLU A 213 -7.23 7.09 -40.95
CA GLU A 213 -8.63 7.55 -40.86
C GLU A 213 -9.00 7.85 -39.41
N GLU A 214 -8.62 6.98 -38.48
CA GLU A 214 -8.84 7.12 -37.03
C GLU A 214 -7.65 6.60 -36.25
N ASN A 215 -7.30 7.29 -35.15
CA ASN A 215 -6.26 6.83 -34.23
C ASN A 215 -6.82 5.78 -33.29
N PRO A 216 -6.08 4.69 -33.02
CA PRO A 216 -6.50 3.69 -32.06
C PRO A 216 -6.52 4.27 -30.64
N THR A 217 -7.60 3.99 -29.89
CA THR A 217 -7.81 4.37 -28.50
C THR A 217 -7.85 3.16 -27.55
N THR A 218 -8.04 1.97 -28.12
CA THR A 218 -8.14 0.71 -27.40
C THR A 218 -7.06 -0.29 -27.84
N TYR A 219 -6.82 -1.32 -27.02
CA TYR A 219 -5.92 -2.42 -27.36
C TYR A 219 -6.33 -3.13 -28.66
N MET A 220 -7.63 -3.32 -28.86
CA MET A 220 -8.14 -4.03 -30.05
C MET A 220 -7.97 -3.23 -31.32
N GLU A 221 -8.19 -1.92 -31.31
CA GLU A 221 -7.94 -1.03 -32.45
C GLU A 221 -6.45 -0.95 -32.78
N ALA A 222 -5.58 -0.89 -31.76
CA ALA A 222 -4.13 -0.95 -31.94
C ALA A 222 -3.68 -2.27 -32.62
N LEU A 223 -4.27 -3.41 -32.22
CA LEU A 223 -4.01 -4.70 -32.85
C LEU A 223 -4.42 -4.69 -34.34
N GLN A 224 -5.57 -4.09 -34.67
CA GLN A 224 -6.02 -3.97 -36.08
C GLN A 224 -5.10 -3.05 -36.87
N LEU A 225 -4.71 -1.91 -36.30
CA LEU A 225 -3.78 -0.97 -36.94
C LEU A 225 -2.42 -1.62 -37.19
N TYR A 226 -1.85 -2.37 -36.23
CA TYR A 226 -0.58 -3.05 -36.39
C TYR A 226 -0.53 -3.94 -37.64
N LYS A 227 -1.63 -4.64 -37.95
CA LYS A 227 -1.76 -5.47 -39.18
C LYS A 227 -1.65 -4.66 -40.47
N LYS A 228 -2.11 -3.40 -40.44
CA LYS A 228 -2.13 -2.52 -41.60
C LYS A 228 -0.82 -1.77 -41.81
N LEU A 229 -0.03 -1.49 -40.76
CA LEU A 229 1.20 -0.67 -40.81
C LEU A 229 2.18 -1.07 -41.92
N PRO A 230 2.51 -2.38 -42.13
CA PRO A 230 3.44 -2.77 -43.18
C PRO A 230 2.99 -2.40 -44.60
N SER A 231 1.69 -2.26 -44.83
CA SER A 231 1.12 -1.95 -46.15
C SER A 231 0.98 -0.46 -46.39
N LEU A 232 0.80 0.35 -45.34
CA LEU A 232 0.52 1.79 -45.50
C LEU A 232 1.63 2.54 -46.26
N LEU A 233 2.88 2.39 -45.86
CA LEU A 233 4.03 3.01 -46.55
C LEU A 233 4.36 2.38 -47.89
N ARG A 234 4.04 1.08 -48.10
CA ARG A 234 4.26 0.43 -49.41
C ARG A 234 3.33 0.95 -50.52
N GLN A 235 2.10 1.30 -50.11
CA GLN A 235 1.12 1.82 -51.06
C GLN A 235 1.32 3.29 -51.40
N ARG A 236 1.98 4.06 -50.52
CA ARG A 236 2.22 5.51 -50.61
C ARG A 236 3.70 5.81 -50.26
N GLU A 237 4.66 5.34 -51.10
CA GLU A 237 6.10 5.57 -50.86
C GLU A 237 6.47 7.07 -50.77
N ASN A 238 5.67 7.95 -51.35
CA ASN A 238 5.86 9.41 -51.29
C ASN A 238 5.49 10.03 -49.94
N ASP A 239 4.71 9.33 -49.10
CA ASP A 239 4.26 9.84 -47.80
C ASP A 239 5.30 9.57 -46.69
N ALA A 240 6.41 8.91 -47.05
CA ALA A 240 7.50 8.70 -46.10
C ALA A 240 8.15 10.01 -45.66
N VAL A 241 8.32 10.19 -44.34
CA VAL A 241 8.90 11.38 -43.75
C VAL A 241 10.39 11.21 -43.43
N PRO A 242 11.17 12.29 -43.29
CA PRO A 242 12.54 12.22 -42.77
C PRO A 242 12.56 11.58 -41.39
N VAL A 243 13.34 10.50 -41.25
CA VAL A 243 13.56 9.81 -39.95
C VAL A 243 14.92 10.20 -39.37
N ARG A 244 15.93 10.24 -40.25
CA ARG A 244 17.30 10.57 -39.89
C ARG A 244 17.94 11.45 -40.96
N VAL A 245 18.80 12.40 -40.53
CA VAL A 245 19.48 13.36 -41.40
C VAL A 245 20.97 13.44 -41.09
N TRP A 246 21.75 13.76 -42.12
CA TRP A 246 23.18 14.03 -42.02
C TRP A 246 23.42 15.50 -42.34
N LEU A 247 24.05 16.19 -41.40
CA LEU A 247 24.34 17.62 -41.45
C LEU A 247 25.81 17.84 -41.68
N HIS A 248 26.16 18.42 -42.86
CA HIS A 248 27.53 18.78 -43.20
C HIS A 248 27.84 20.19 -42.73
N PRO A 249 28.97 20.40 -41.99
CA PRO A 249 29.31 21.73 -41.47
C PRO A 249 29.69 22.71 -42.58
N LEU A 250 29.02 23.85 -42.59
CA LEU A 250 29.27 24.93 -43.57
C LEU A 250 30.69 25.49 -43.48
N ALA A 251 31.32 25.47 -42.29
CA ALA A 251 32.71 25.90 -42.09
C ALA A 251 33.75 25.10 -42.89
N ARG A 252 33.38 23.92 -43.40
CA ARG A 252 34.21 23.13 -44.34
C ARG A 252 34.08 23.61 -45.77
N LEU A 253 32.99 24.30 -46.09
CA LEU A 253 32.76 24.87 -47.43
C LEU A 253 33.30 26.31 -47.49
N ASP A 254 33.12 27.13 -46.47
CA ASP A 254 33.66 28.49 -46.34
C ASP A 254 33.96 28.84 -44.89
N SER A 255 35.15 29.39 -44.65
CA SER A 255 35.59 29.80 -43.30
C SER A 255 34.80 30.93 -42.67
N LYS A 256 34.07 31.71 -43.47
CA LYS A 256 33.16 32.81 -43.00
C LYS A 256 31.90 32.27 -42.35
N ALA A 257 31.50 31.02 -42.55
CA ALA A 257 30.31 30.46 -42.04
C ALA A 257 30.32 30.36 -40.49
N ALA A 258 29.14 30.45 -39.92
CA ALA A 258 28.98 30.23 -38.46
C ALA A 258 29.39 28.80 -38.07
N LYS A 259 29.87 28.68 -36.85
CA LYS A 259 30.36 27.38 -36.29
C LYS A 259 29.60 27.05 -35.01
N LEU A 260 29.59 25.77 -34.71
CA LEU A 260 29.31 25.25 -33.38
C LEU A 260 30.63 25.39 -32.58
N GLU A 261 30.72 26.41 -31.71
CA GLU A 261 31.96 26.75 -30.99
C GLU A 261 32.23 25.80 -29.82
N ARG A 262 31.16 25.35 -29.16
CA ARG A 262 31.24 24.44 -27.99
C ARG A 262 30.12 23.39 -28.01
N GLU A 263 30.48 22.19 -27.60
CA GLU A 263 29.50 21.16 -27.22
C GLU A 263 29.28 21.21 -25.71
N ILE A 264 28.08 20.86 -25.26
CA ILE A 264 27.75 20.78 -23.84
C ILE A 264 28.09 19.39 -23.34
N GLY A 265 28.79 19.30 -22.23
CA GLY A 265 29.21 18.03 -21.62
C GLY A 265 28.02 17.11 -21.27
N ALA A 266 28.13 15.84 -21.66
CA ALA A 266 27.07 14.85 -21.44
C ALA A 266 26.64 14.72 -19.96
N THR A 267 27.58 14.92 -19.04
CA THR A 267 27.31 14.90 -17.59
C THR A 267 26.35 16.03 -17.14
N LEU A 268 26.51 17.24 -17.72
CA LEU A 268 25.59 18.34 -17.41
C LEU A 268 24.19 18.09 -17.98
N ILE A 269 24.12 17.53 -19.19
CA ILE A 269 22.86 17.16 -19.85
C ILE A 269 22.12 16.10 -19.02
N SER A 270 22.84 15.09 -18.52
CA SER A 270 22.25 14.06 -17.65
C SER A 270 21.74 14.63 -16.32
N LYS A 271 22.42 15.65 -15.76
CA LYS A 271 21.92 16.33 -14.57
C LYS A 271 20.64 17.12 -14.82
N VAL A 272 20.54 17.80 -15.98
CA VAL A 272 19.30 18.50 -16.38
C VAL A 272 18.17 17.49 -16.57
N GLU A 273 18.46 16.35 -17.20
CA GLU A 273 17.48 15.27 -17.38
C GLU A 273 16.98 14.74 -16.04
N GLY A 274 17.89 14.39 -15.12
CA GLY A 274 17.53 13.91 -13.77
C GLY A 274 16.66 14.90 -13.00
N LEU A 275 17.02 16.20 -13.05
CA LEU A 275 16.23 17.27 -12.45
C LEU A 275 14.77 17.29 -13.01
N LEU A 276 14.61 17.23 -14.33
CA LEU A 276 13.29 17.29 -14.95
C LEU A 276 12.49 16.00 -14.73
N GLU A 277 13.13 14.86 -14.55
CA GLU A 277 12.47 13.61 -14.12
C GLU A 277 11.99 13.71 -12.66
N GLU A 278 12.80 14.23 -11.73
CA GLU A 278 12.41 14.49 -10.33
C GLU A 278 11.20 15.43 -10.23
N LEU A 279 11.16 16.48 -11.06
CA LEU A 279 9.99 17.35 -11.16
C LEU A 279 8.77 16.59 -11.70
N GLY A 280 8.96 15.72 -12.69
CA GLY A 280 7.89 14.85 -13.22
C GLY A 280 7.32 13.91 -12.17
N ASP A 281 8.17 13.33 -11.32
CA ASP A 281 7.75 12.49 -10.19
C ASP A 281 6.90 13.26 -9.17
N ALA A 282 7.33 14.48 -8.83
CA ALA A 282 6.56 15.34 -7.92
C ALA A 282 5.20 15.73 -8.51
N GLU A 283 5.13 15.99 -9.82
CA GLU A 283 3.89 16.30 -10.52
C GLU A 283 2.90 15.13 -10.49
N ARG A 284 3.35 13.89 -10.78
CA ARG A 284 2.50 12.69 -10.72
C ARG A 284 1.95 12.45 -9.32
N ARG A 285 2.81 12.55 -8.29
CA ARG A 285 2.38 12.41 -6.90
C ARG A 285 1.36 13.47 -6.50
N CYS A 286 1.56 14.73 -6.91
CA CYS A 286 0.59 15.78 -6.65
C CYS A 286 -0.76 15.49 -7.33
N ASN A 287 -0.73 15.03 -8.58
CA ASN A 287 -1.95 14.65 -9.32
C ASN A 287 -2.69 13.50 -8.62
N ASP A 288 -1.97 12.50 -8.10
CA ASP A 288 -2.56 11.40 -7.33
C ASP A 288 -3.21 11.88 -6.03
N LEU A 289 -2.59 12.85 -5.34
CA LEU A 289 -3.17 13.45 -4.13
C LEU A 289 -4.44 14.25 -4.42
N VAL A 290 -4.47 15.01 -5.52
CA VAL A 290 -5.66 15.76 -5.95
C VAL A 290 -6.84 14.82 -6.26
N GLN A 291 -6.57 13.62 -6.74
CA GLN A 291 -7.59 12.59 -7.02
C GLN A 291 -8.08 11.84 -5.75
N ASN A 292 -7.48 12.10 -4.58
CA ASN A 292 -7.91 11.46 -3.34
C ASN A 292 -9.31 11.94 -2.93
N THR A 293 -10.19 11.01 -2.57
CA THR A 293 -11.58 11.31 -2.20
C THR A 293 -11.69 12.26 -1.01
N ALA A 294 -10.76 12.19 -0.05
CA ALA A 294 -10.73 13.10 1.10
C ALA A 294 -10.51 14.58 0.71
N VAL A 295 -9.96 14.86 -0.46
CA VAL A 295 -9.79 16.24 -0.96
C VAL A 295 -11.14 16.90 -1.22
N SER A 296 -12.14 16.15 -1.71
CA SER A 296 -13.50 16.66 -1.90
C SER A 296 -14.22 16.92 -0.57
N ASP A 297 -13.87 16.18 0.47
CA ASP A 297 -14.46 16.32 1.80
C ASP A 297 -13.81 17.46 2.61
N PHE A 298 -12.54 17.78 2.34
CA PHE A 298 -11.73 18.78 3.04
C PHE A 298 -11.14 19.81 2.06
N GLN A 299 -11.94 20.80 1.67
CA GLN A 299 -11.60 21.80 0.66
C GLN A 299 -10.30 22.57 0.95
N ASP A 300 -10.00 22.84 2.25
CA ASP A 300 -8.75 23.53 2.64
C ASP A 300 -7.48 22.78 2.17
N VAL A 301 -7.50 21.45 2.13
CA VAL A 301 -6.39 20.65 1.59
C VAL A 301 -6.33 20.75 0.06
N GLY A 302 -7.50 20.73 -0.59
CA GLY A 302 -7.61 20.92 -2.04
C GLY A 302 -7.08 22.27 -2.51
N GLU A 303 -7.37 23.36 -1.79
CA GLU A 303 -6.85 24.70 -2.07
C GLU A 303 -5.32 24.74 -1.97
N ARG A 304 -4.73 24.13 -0.95
CA ARG A 304 -3.26 24.06 -0.83
C ARG A 304 -2.62 23.28 -1.99
N LEU A 305 -3.21 22.15 -2.38
CA LEU A 305 -2.75 21.36 -3.54
C LEU A 305 -2.84 22.17 -4.84
N HIS A 306 -3.91 22.96 -5.02
CA HIS A 306 -4.09 23.80 -6.19
C HIS A 306 -3.05 24.92 -6.27
N ILE A 307 -2.80 25.64 -5.16
CA ILE A 307 -1.75 26.66 -5.09
C ILE A 307 -0.37 26.06 -5.40
N PHE A 308 -0.11 24.85 -4.90
CA PHE A 308 1.13 24.14 -5.24
C PHE A 308 1.22 23.84 -6.73
N GLN A 309 0.16 23.30 -7.37
CA GLN A 309 0.16 22.99 -8.82
C GLN A 309 0.42 24.22 -9.68
N GLU A 310 -0.22 25.34 -9.36
CA GLU A 310 0.00 26.62 -10.07
C GLU A 310 1.45 27.10 -9.95
N SER A 311 1.96 27.17 -8.71
CA SER A 311 3.33 27.59 -8.43
C SER A 311 4.36 26.67 -9.08
N PHE A 312 4.10 25.36 -9.06
CA PHE A 312 4.96 24.35 -9.67
C PHE A 312 4.98 24.49 -11.20
N GLY A 313 3.80 24.77 -11.81
CA GLY A 313 3.69 25.08 -13.24
C GLY A 313 4.51 26.30 -13.64
N ILE A 314 4.42 27.39 -12.88
CA ILE A 314 5.20 28.62 -13.11
C ILE A 314 6.71 28.32 -13.03
N TYR A 315 7.13 27.59 -12.01
CA TYR A 315 8.54 27.22 -11.85
C TYR A 315 9.09 26.44 -13.05
N LYS A 316 8.37 25.46 -13.57
CA LYS A 316 8.77 24.69 -14.76
C LYS A 316 8.97 25.59 -15.98
N VAL A 317 8.09 26.58 -16.17
CA VAL A 317 8.20 27.54 -17.28
C VAL A 317 9.44 28.42 -17.13
N LEU A 318 9.71 28.93 -15.92
CA LEU A 318 10.91 29.73 -15.65
C LEU A 318 12.21 28.94 -15.87
N LEU A 319 12.26 27.72 -15.38
CA LEU A 319 13.41 26.83 -15.60
C LEU A 319 13.62 26.54 -17.09
N GLN A 320 12.55 26.25 -17.84
CA GLN A 320 12.64 26.00 -19.27
C GLN A 320 13.12 27.22 -20.04
N LYS A 321 12.67 28.44 -19.70
CA LYS A 321 13.15 29.70 -20.28
C LYS A 321 14.64 29.89 -20.01
N ALA A 322 15.11 29.63 -18.79
CA ALA A 322 16.52 29.73 -18.43
C ALA A 322 17.37 28.76 -19.27
N LEU A 323 16.93 27.51 -19.43
CA LEU A 323 17.59 26.52 -20.29
C LEU A 323 17.58 26.95 -21.76
N ALA A 324 16.45 27.43 -22.28
CA ALA A 324 16.31 27.92 -23.66
C ALA A 324 17.27 29.07 -24.00
N SER A 325 17.54 29.94 -23.02
CA SER A 325 18.48 31.05 -23.16
C SER A 325 19.95 30.62 -23.13
N VAL A 326 20.30 29.74 -22.16
CA VAL A 326 21.73 29.43 -21.89
C VAL A 326 22.31 28.43 -22.89
N LEU A 327 21.51 27.46 -23.40
CA LEU A 327 22.03 26.41 -24.31
C LEU A 327 22.58 26.97 -25.63
N PRO A 328 21.87 27.87 -26.39
CA PRO A 328 22.41 28.49 -27.58
C PRO A 328 23.64 29.41 -27.30
N ALA A 329 23.63 30.15 -26.20
CA ALA A 329 24.72 31.00 -25.81
C ALA A 329 26.01 30.22 -25.53
N ILE A 330 25.94 29.07 -24.88
CA ILE A 330 27.10 28.18 -24.69
C ILE A 330 27.58 27.63 -26.04
N ARG A 331 26.71 27.17 -26.89
CA ARG A 331 27.04 26.58 -28.20
C ARG A 331 27.60 27.60 -29.17
N GLY A 332 27.15 28.86 -29.09
CA GLY A 332 27.67 30.02 -29.84
C GLY A 332 28.98 30.59 -29.29
N GLY A 333 29.45 30.15 -28.11
CA GLY A 333 30.65 30.63 -27.45
C GLY A 333 30.46 31.89 -26.63
N GLU A 334 29.26 32.46 -26.55
CA GLU A 334 28.91 33.66 -25.77
C GLU A 334 28.89 33.39 -24.26
N ALA A 335 28.56 32.14 -23.86
CA ALA A 335 28.58 31.74 -22.45
C ALA A 335 29.46 30.50 -22.24
N LYS A 336 29.84 30.27 -20.98
CA LYS A 336 30.57 29.07 -20.54
C LYS A 336 29.57 28.00 -20.06
N GLU A 337 29.99 26.74 -20.02
CA GLU A 337 29.20 25.64 -19.41
C GLU A 337 28.86 25.91 -17.92
N SER A 338 29.69 26.74 -17.21
CA SER A 338 29.40 27.14 -15.83
C SER A 338 28.03 27.80 -15.71
N SER A 339 27.57 28.54 -16.73
CA SER A 339 26.24 29.18 -16.69
C SER A 339 25.08 28.14 -16.63
N LEU A 340 25.25 26.96 -17.20
CA LEU A 340 24.29 25.86 -17.04
C LEU A 340 24.43 25.23 -15.64
N ALA A 341 25.65 25.10 -15.13
CA ALA A 341 25.87 24.64 -13.76
C ALA A 341 25.29 25.60 -12.72
N ASP A 342 25.28 26.90 -12.97
CA ASP A 342 24.66 27.90 -12.10
C ASP A 342 23.14 27.73 -12.01
N ILE A 343 22.46 27.41 -13.13
CA ILE A 343 21.01 27.07 -13.15
C ILE A 343 20.74 25.84 -12.27
N LEU A 344 21.57 24.79 -12.42
CA LEU A 344 21.45 23.56 -11.62
C LEU A 344 21.68 23.82 -10.13
N THR A 345 22.63 24.71 -9.80
CA THR A 345 22.93 25.12 -8.42
C THR A 345 21.78 25.93 -7.82
N THR A 346 21.19 26.84 -8.61
CA THR A 346 20.01 27.61 -8.20
C THR A 346 18.85 26.66 -7.90
N HIS A 347 18.59 25.67 -8.74
CA HIS A 347 17.59 24.63 -8.46
C HIS A 347 17.91 23.85 -7.18
N ALA A 348 19.14 23.37 -7.02
CA ALA A 348 19.54 22.58 -5.84
C ALA A 348 19.35 23.33 -4.51
N ASN A 349 19.43 24.67 -4.54
CA ASN A 349 19.19 25.54 -3.38
C ASN A 349 17.75 26.07 -3.30
N SER A 350 16.89 25.75 -4.28
CA SER A 350 15.52 26.24 -4.35
C SER A 350 14.58 25.45 -3.42
N PRO A 351 13.41 26.00 -3.09
CA PRO A 351 12.37 25.24 -2.43
C PRO A 351 11.79 24.13 -3.32
N PHE A 352 12.02 24.15 -4.64
CA PHE A 352 11.60 23.11 -5.61
C PHE A 352 12.58 21.95 -5.74
N ARG A 353 13.63 21.86 -4.91
CA ARG A 353 14.50 20.68 -4.89
C ARG A 353 13.75 19.42 -4.47
N ALA A 354 14.10 18.28 -5.04
CA ALA A 354 13.40 16.99 -4.88
C ALA A 354 13.10 16.65 -3.42
N SER A 355 14.03 16.89 -2.48
CA SER A 355 13.84 16.58 -1.05
C SER A 355 12.72 17.39 -0.40
N LYS A 356 12.59 18.68 -0.75
CA LYS A 356 11.53 19.54 -0.19
C LYS A 356 10.18 19.27 -0.83
N LEU A 357 10.15 19.06 -2.14
CA LEU A 357 8.95 18.63 -2.86
C LEU A 357 8.40 17.32 -2.27
N LYS A 358 9.28 16.33 -2.14
CA LYS A 358 8.94 15.02 -1.56
C LYS A 358 8.41 15.16 -0.14
N GLN A 359 9.10 15.90 0.71
CA GLN A 359 8.70 16.11 2.11
C GLN A 359 7.32 16.76 2.22
N TRP A 360 7.05 17.80 1.42
CA TRP A 360 5.76 18.47 1.45
C TRP A 360 4.63 17.55 0.97
N LEU A 361 4.83 16.86 -0.16
CA LEU A 361 3.84 15.90 -0.70
C LEU A 361 3.58 14.73 0.26
N GLU A 362 4.61 14.23 0.95
CA GLU A 362 4.46 13.19 1.99
C GLU A 362 3.69 13.71 3.21
N ASN A 363 3.88 14.97 3.60
CA ASN A 363 3.11 15.59 4.67
C ASN A 363 1.63 15.73 4.30
N VAL A 364 1.33 16.20 3.09
CA VAL A 364 -0.06 16.30 2.62
C VAL A 364 -0.70 14.91 2.51
N ASN A 365 0.03 13.91 2.00
CA ASN A 365 -0.47 12.53 1.97
C ASN A 365 -0.77 12.01 3.37
N GLY A 366 0.12 12.22 4.33
CA GLY A 366 -0.10 11.82 5.72
C GLY A 366 -1.30 12.52 6.37
N GLU A 367 -1.56 13.78 6.02
CA GLU A 367 -2.75 14.50 6.46
C GLU A 367 -4.04 13.88 5.86
N LEU A 368 -4.06 13.60 4.56
CA LEU A 368 -5.18 12.95 3.88
C LEU A 368 -5.44 11.53 4.41
N ASP A 369 -4.39 10.75 4.66
CA ASP A 369 -4.50 9.41 5.25
C ASP A 369 -5.11 9.46 6.66
N LEU A 370 -4.69 10.44 7.47
CA LEU A 370 -5.25 10.67 8.79
C LEU A 370 -6.75 11.02 8.70
N LEU A 371 -7.11 12.00 7.88
CA LEU A 371 -8.49 12.44 7.69
C LEU A 371 -9.37 11.28 7.22
N SER A 372 -8.91 10.53 6.20
CA SER A 372 -9.59 9.33 5.67
C SER A 372 -9.76 8.23 6.73
N SER A 373 -8.77 8.05 7.59
CA SER A 373 -8.84 7.05 8.65
C SER A 373 -9.93 7.39 9.68
N TYR A 374 -10.02 8.66 10.10
CA TYR A 374 -11.00 9.10 11.07
C TYR A 374 -12.43 9.13 10.50
N THR A 375 -12.60 9.59 9.27
CA THR A 375 -13.92 9.60 8.61
C THR A 375 -14.43 8.19 8.33
N ARG A 376 -13.54 7.24 8.02
CA ARG A 376 -13.91 5.82 7.86
C ARG A 376 -14.41 5.19 9.16
N GLU A 377 -13.82 5.54 10.30
CA GLU A 377 -14.30 5.10 11.62
C GLU A 377 -15.68 5.66 11.98
N LEU A 378 -16.08 6.76 11.34
CA LEU A 378 -17.35 7.45 11.50
C LEU A 378 -18.21 7.39 10.22
N SER A 379 -18.13 6.32 9.44
CA SER A 379 -18.76 6.18 8.12
C SER A 379 -20.27 6.36 8.08
N GLU A 380 -20.97 6.19 9.21
CA GLU A 380 -22.40 6.46 9.36
C GLU A 380 -22.73 7.96 9.61
N VAL A 381 -21.71 8.79 9.85
CA VAL A 381 -21.87 10.21 10.17
C VAL A 381 -21.58 11.05 8.93
N PRO A 382 -22.52 11.90 8.47
CA PRO A 382 -22.32 12.70 7.25
C PRO A 382 -21.22 13.75 7.45
N ILE A 383 -20.39 13.94 6.40
CA ILE A 383 -19.38 14.99 6.33
C ILE A 383 -20.01 16.23 5.72
N ILE A 384 -19.83 17.35 6.36
CA ILE A 384 -20.33 18.66 5.91
C ILE A 384 -19.19 19.45 5.30
N THR A 385 -19.29 19.67 4.02
CA THR A 385 -18.23 20.31 3.21
C THR A 385 -18.42 21.82 3.03
N SER A 386 -19.59 22.37 3.36
CA SER A 386 -19.88 23.80 3.20
C SER A 386 -20.69 24.38 4.34
N ALA A 387 -20.51 25.68 4.60
CA ALA A 387 -21.31 26.43 5.56
C ALA A 387 -22.82 26.41 5.24
N ALA A 388 -23.20 26.38 3.95
CA ALA A 388 -24.59 26.31 3.53
C ALA A 388 -25.24 24.98 3.95
N GLN A 389 -24.55 23.85 3.78
CA GLN A 389 -25.00 22.53 4.26
C GLN A 389 -25.13 22.51 5.79
N PHE A 390 -24.15 23.07 6.50
CA PHE A 390 -24.17 23.13 7.96
C PHE A 390 -25.38 23.95 8.46
N ASN A 391 -25.59 25.13 7.87
CA ASN A 391 -26.73 26.00 8.21
C ASN A 391 -28.07 25.31 7.89
N SER A 392 -28.18 24.55 6.80
CA SER A 392 -29.44 23.83 6.50
C SER A 392 -29.81 22.79 7.56
N ILE A 393 -28.82 22.21 8.24
CA ILE A 393 -29.04 21.28 9.35
C ILE A 393 -29.40 22.06 10.62
N LEU A 394 -28.67 23.13 10.93
CA LEU A 394 -28.92 23.96 12.13
C LEU A 394 -30.31 24.61 12.14
N PHE A 395 -30.78 25.08 10.96
CA PHE A 395 -32.09 25.74 10.83
C PHE A 395 -33.26 24.78 10.59
N SER A 396 -33.00 23.46 10.58
CA SER A 396 -34.05 22.46 10.40
C SER A 396 -35.00 22.41 11.61
N PRO A 397 -36.33 22.63 11.43
CA PRO A 397 -37.28 22.59 12.52
C PRO A 397 -37.40 21.24 13.26
N MET A 398 -36.85 20.19 12.66
CA MET A 398 -36.86 18.83 13.21
C MET A 398 -35.62 18.52 14.04
N VAL A 399 -34.65 19.44 14.14
CA VAL A 399 -33.36 19.25 14.79
C VAL A 399 -33.19 20.22 15.93
N ASP A 400 -33.18 19.69 17.16
CA ASP A 400 -32.99 20.52 18.39
C ASP A 400 -31.52 20.64 18.75
N THR A 401 -30.73 19.63 18.38
CA THR A 401 -29.33 19.48 18.81
C THR A 401 -28.48 18.97 17.69
N VAL A 402 -27.34 19.61 17.46
CA VAL A 402 -26.29 19.10 16.54
C VAL A 402 -25.03 18.88 17.33
N ILE A 403 -24.46 17.69 17.22
CA ILE A 403 -23.18 17.29 17.80
C ILE A 403 -22.18 17.15 16.62
N CYS A 404 -21.20 18.04 16.57
CA CYS A 404 -20.26 18.14 15.47
C CYS A 404 -18.88 17.63 15.90
N PHE A 405 -18.39 16.62 15.18
CA PHE A 405 -16.99 16.20 15.22
C PHE A 405 -16.19 17.10 14.29
N SER A 406 -15.45 18.04 14.86
CA SER A 406 -14.79 19.10 14.10
C SER A 406 -13.28 18.90 14.03
N PHE A 407 -12.74 18.78 12.81
CA PHE A 407 -11.31 18.90 12.57
C PHE A 407 -10.91 20.38 12.67
N THR A 408 -10.03 20.72 13.61
CA THR A 408 -9.74 22.12 13.97
C THR A 408 -8.43 22.64 13.39
N SER A 409 -7.57 21.77 12.86
CA SER A 409 -6.24 22.11 12.39
C SER A 409 -6.02 21.92 10.89
N VAL A 410 -7.06 21.63 10.11
CA VAL A 410 -6.95 21.41 8.65
C VAL A 410 -6.70 22.72 7.92
N LYS A 411 -7.29 23.81 8.38
CA LYS A 411 -7.09 25.16 7.84
C LYS A 411 -5.92 25.84 8.54
N TYR A 412 -4.80 25.96 7.84
CA TYR A 412 -3.60 26.67 8.33
C TYR A 412 -2.87 27.36 7.17
N GLU A 413 -2.06 28.37 7.51
CA GLU A 413 -1.17 29.00 6.55
C GLU A 413 0.07 28.12 6.34
N ASP A 414 0.23 27.61 5.11
CA ASP A 414 1.33 26.73 4.76
C ASP A 414 2.58 27.56 4.43
N ARG A 415 3.56 27.53 5.33
CA ARG A 415 4.82 28.28 5.16
C ARG A 415 5.63 27.82 3.95
N TYR A 416 5.53 26.56 3.57
CA TYR A 416 6.23 26.09 2.38
C TYR A 416 5.62 26.71 1.12
N LEU A 417 4.29 26.79 1.02
CA LEU A 417 3.62 27.49 -0.09
C LEU A 417 3.95 28.97 -0.14
N GLN A 418 4.08 29.63 1.00
CA GLN A 418 4.57 31.02 1.08
C GLN A 418 6.01 31.13 0.54
N THR A 419 6.90 30.22 0.97
CA THR A 419 8.30 30.18 0.53
C THR A 419 8.43 29.98 -0.98
N ILE A 420 7.65 29.08 -1.58
CA ILE A 420 7.69 28.88 -3.04
C ILE A 420 7.16 30.11 -3.80
N THR A 421 6.14 30.78 -3.28
CA THR A 421 5.57 31.99 -3.89
C THR A 421 6.59 33.14 -3.84
N GLU A 422 7.24 33.36 -2.70
CA GLU A 422 8.31 34.38 -2.54
C GLU A 422 9.49 34.09 -3.48
N PHE A 423 9.89 32.82 -3.59
CA PHE A 423 10.96 32.41 -4.50
C PHE A 423 10.64 32.71 -5.95
N LEU A 424 9.42 32.45 -6.40
CA LEU A 424 8.97 32.70 -7.78
C LEU A 424 8.89 34.21 -8.08
N THR A 425 8.49 35.02 -7.10
CA THR A 425 8.36 36.47 -7.26
C THR A 425 9.72 37.13 -7.48
N ALA A 426 10.80 36.53 -6.94
CA ALA A 426 12.16 37.06 -7.06
C ALA A 426 12.83 36.76 -8.42
N ASP A 427 12.19 36.08 -9.35
CA ASP A 427 12.74 35.54 -10.62
C ASP A 427 14.15 34.94 -10.45
N PRO A 428 14.21 33.72 -9.96
CA PRO A 428 15.45 33.11 -9.44
C PRO A 428 16.54 32.87 -10.48
N PHE A 429 16.23 32.96 -11.77
CA PHE A 429 17.15 32.68 -12.89
C PHE A 429 17.66 33.97 -13.55
N GLU A 430 17.21 35.14 -13.12
CA GLU A 430 17.79 36.42 -13.56
C GLU A 430 19.10 36.71 -12.88
N LYS A 431 20.07 37.29 -13.63
CA LYS A 431 21.50 37.50 -13.19
C LYS A 431 21.71 38.40 -11.98
N GLN A 432 20.70 39.06 -11.44
CA GLN A 432 20.80 40.00 -10.32
C GLN A 432 19.91 39.68 -9.13
N SER A 433 19.21 38.57 -9.14
CA SER A 433 18.32 38.22 -8.04
C SER A 433 19.09 37.71 -6.81
N THR A 434 18.98 38.41 -5.70
CA THR A 434 19.38 37.94 -4.37
C THR A 434 18.29 36.96 -3.91
N VAL A 435 18.43 35.67 -4.24
CA VAL A 435 17.51 34.63 -3.78
C VAL A 435 17.57 34.57 -2.25
N PRO A 436 16.43 34.72 -1.56
CA PRO A 436 16.39 34.52 -0.11
C PRO A 436 16.82 33.09 0.21
N LYS A 437 17.82 32.93 1.08
CA LYS A 437 18.17 31.61 1.61
C LYS A 437 16.95 31.09 2.36
N SER A 438 16.34 30.03 1.85
CA SER A 438 15.25 29.37 2.56
C SER A 438 15.74 28.94 3.93
N SER A 439 15.09 29.40 5.00
CA SER A 439 15.38 28.91 6.34
C SER A 439 15.02 27.40 6.35
N ASP A 440 16.02 26.57 6.63
CA ASP A 440 15.91 25.11 6.61
C ASP A 440 15.17 24.54 7.85
N GLN A 441 14.30 25.35 8.49
CA GLN A 441 13.51 24.87 9.61
C GLN A 441 12.43 23.92 9.08
N ASP A 442 12.60 22.63 9.38
CA ASP A 442 11.60 21.60 9.11
C ASP A 442 10.38 21.86 10.00
N ILE A 443 9.31 22.34 9.41
CA ILE A 443 8.04 22.53 10.08
C ILE A 443 7.36 21.16 10.17
N LYS A 444 7.30 20.62 11.38
CA LYS A 444 6.59 19.37 11.63
C LYS A 444 5.09 19.57 11.40
N PRO A 445 4.42 18.68 10.68
CA PRO A 445 2.97 18.71 10.52
C PRO A 445 2.26 18.73 11.88
N TRP A 446 1.14 19.43 11.98
CA TRP A 446 0.37 19.54 13.23
C TRP A 446 -0.04 18.17 13.80
N PHE A 447 -0.32 17.18 12.94
CA PHE A 447 -0.71 15.83 13.30
C PHE A 447 0.46 14.95 13.77
N SER A 448 1.69 15.37 13.61
CA SER A 448 2.88 14.65 14.11
C SER A 448 3.13 14.84 15.61
N ASN A 449 2.38 15.75 16.25
CA ASN A 449 2.47 15.99 17.69
C ASN A 449 1.77 14.87 18.47
N PRO A 450 2.50 14.12 19.35
CA PRO A 450 1.93 12.99 20.10
C PRO A 450 0.75 13.37 21.00
N GLU A 451 0.78 14.56 21.61
CA GLU A 451 -0.30 15.04 22.50
C GLU A 451 -1.58 15.34 21.69
N ILE A 452 -1.43 15.96 20.51
CA ILE A 452 -2.57 16.19 19.61
C ILE A 452 -3.13 14.85 19.16
N SER A 453 -2.29 13.92 18.71
CA SER A 453 -2.72 12.60 18.26
C SER A 453 -3.45 11.81 19.36
N LYS A 454 -2.98 11.90 20.61
CA LYS A 454 -3.63 11.27 21.76
C LYS A 454 -5.03 11.86 21.99
N LYS A 455 -5.13 13.18 22.07
CA LYS A 455 -6.40 13.90 22.27
C LYS A 455 -7.40 13.60 21.13
N MET A 456 -6.92 13.54 19.90
CA MET A 456 -7.75 13.17 18.73
C MET A 456 -8.34 11.77 18.87
N LYS A 457 -7.57 10.77 19.29
CA LYS A 457 -8.05 9.39 19.52
C LYS A 457 -9.06 9.32 20.65
N GLU A 458 -8.83 10.05 21.73
CA GLU A 458 -9.76 10.15 22.86
C GLU A 458 -11.09 10.74 22.41
N ASN A 459 -11.05 11.86 21.68
CA ASN A 459 -12.27 12.51 21.15
C ASN A 459 -13.00 11.63 20.13
N LEU A 460 -12.28 10.88 19.27
CA LEU A 460 -12.89 9.93 18.34
C LEU A 460 -13.65 8.83 19.11
N SER A 461 -13.00 8.22 20.09
CA SER A 461 -13.62 7.17 20.91
C SER A 461 -14.84 7.68 21.64
N LEU A 462 -14.74 8.86 22.24
CA LEU A 462 -15.82 9.50 22.97
C LEU A 462 -17.02 9.86 22.06
N PHE A 463 -16.74 10.48 20.91
CA PHE A 463 -17.79 10.82 19.94
C PHE A 463 -18.47 9.57 19.37
N LYS A 464 -17.70 8.56 18.97
CA LYS A 464 -18.22 7.30 18.41
C LYS A 464 -19.11 6.54 19.40
N SER A 465 -18.66 6.45 20.66
CA SER A 465 -19.44 5.84 21.75
C SER A 465 -20.75 6.58 21.98
N PHE A 466 -20.71 7.91 22.05
CA PHE A 466 -21.89 8.74 22.24
C PHE A 466 -22.83 8.71 21.03
N PHE A 467 -22.30 8.72 19.81
CA PHE A 467 -23.07 8.54 18.57
C PHE A 467 -23.84 7.22 18.58
N ASN A 468 -23.17 6.11 18.84
CA ASN A 468 -23.80 4.77 18.86
C ASN A 468 -24.92 4.66 19.91
N ALA A 469 -24.77 5.34 21.04
CA ALA A 469 -25.77 5.35 22.08
C ALA A 469 -27.00 6.24 21.78
N ASN A 470 -26.89 7.19 20.84
CA ASN A 470 -27.90 8.22 20.58
C ASN A 470 -28.34 8.36 19.11
N LYS A 471 -27.82 7.58 18.17
CA LYS A 471 -28.10 7.71 16.73
C LYS A 471 -29.58 7.57 16.35
N ASP A 472 -30.38 6.89 17.16
CA ASP A 472 -31.81 6.70 16.94
C ASP A 472 -32.68 7.91 17.41
N LYS A 473 -32.05 8.89 18.07
CA LYS A 473 -32.74 10.09 18.57
C LYS A 473 -33.02 11.05 17.40
N LYS A 474 -34.26 11.14 16.95
CA LYS A 474 -34.66 11.89 15.74
C LYS A 474 -34.34 13.39 15.80
N THR A 475 -34.35 14.01 17.00
CA THR A 475 -34.09 15.44 17.20
C THR A 475 -32.60 15.78 17.35
N ALA A 476 -31.72 14.81 17.42
CA ALA A 476 -30.27 15.00 17.47
C ALA A 476 -29.62 14.60 16.13
N LYS A 477 -28.73 15.46 15.63
CA LYS A 477 -27.94 15.17 14.44
C LYS A 477 -26.44 15.13 14.77
N PHE A 478 -25.77 14.18 14.21
CA PHE A 478 -24.33 14.04 14.29
C PHE A 478 -23.73 14.35 12.94
N VAL A 479 -22.68 15.16 12.92
CA VAL A 479 -22.02 15.60 11.68
C VAL A 479 -20.50 15.67 11.86
N ILE A 480 -19.78 15.58 10.77
CA ILE A 480 -18.33 15.83 10.70
C ILE A 480 -18.14 17.13 9.93
N SER A 481 -17.24 18.00 10.37
CA SER A 481 -16.86 19.21 9.61
C SER A 481 -15.42 19.63 9.87
N SER A 482 -14.91 20.58 9.08
CA SER A 482 -13.65 21.28 9.30
C SER A 482 -13.94 22.69 9.77
N ILE A 483 -13.61 23.01 11.04
CA ILE A 483 -13.82 24.34 11.62
C ILE A 483 -12.54 24.74 12.35
N SER A 484 -11.82 25.74 11.82
CA SER A 484 -10.56 26.19 12.38
C SER A 484 -10.68 26.64 13.83
N ASP A 485 -9.84 26.08 14.70
CA ASP A 485 -9.74 26.48 16.11
C ASP A 485 -8.30 26.30 16.61
N PRO A 486 -7.46 27.35 16.49
CA PRO A 486 -6.06 27.27 16.92
C PRO A 486 -5.87 27.02 18.41
N SER A 487 -6.91 27.30 19.26
CA SER A 487 -6.85 27.06 20.70
C SER A 487 -6.99 25.58 21.07
N ASN A 488 -7.57 24.77 20.17
CA ASN A 488 -7.75 23.32 20.33
C ASN A 488 -7.31 22.57 19.10
N PRO A 489 -5.98 22.39 18.90
CA PRO A 489 -5.45 21.74 17.71
C PRO A 489 -5.86 20.27 17.63
N GLY A 490 -6.15 19.83 16.41
CA GLY A 490 -6.51 18.47 16.06
C GLY A 490 -8.00 18.29 15.83
N ILE A 491 -8.73 17.93 16.87
CA ILE A 491 -10.18 17.66 16.84
C ILE A 491 -10.86 18.21 18.10
N SER A 492 -12.03 18.81 17.93
CA SER A 492 -12.95 19.11 19.03
C SER A 492 -14.34 18.54 18.74
N ILE A 493 -15.09 18.21 19.81
CA ILE A 493 -16.52 17.90 19.72
C ILE A 493 -17.27 19.18 20.07
N ARG A 494 -18.17 19.63 19.20
CA ARG A 494 -18.93 20.88 19.37
C ARG A 494 -20.42 20.59 19.53
N LEU A 495 -21.06 21.33 20.41
CA LEU A 495 -22.48 21.22 20.66
C LEU A 495 -23.22 22.47 20.20
N TYR A 496 -24.22 22.27 19.38
CA TYR A 496 -25.14 23.33 18.93
C TYR A 496 -26.56 23.01 19.41
N LYS A 497 -27.24 24.01 19.94
CA LYS A 497 -28.66 23.94 20.28
C LYS A 497 -29.37 25.22 19.82
N GLN A 498 -30.57 25.05 19.28
CA GLN A 498 -31.38 26.21 18.84
C GLN A 498 -30.51 27.17 17.97
N GLU A 499 -29.85 26.63 16.97
CA GLU A 499 -29.06 27.36 15.97
C GLU A 499 -27.76 28.03 16.51
N LYS A 500 -27.47 27.91 17.82
CA LYS A 500 -26.32 28.55 18.47
C LYS A 500 -25.31 27.52 18.95
N THR A 501 -24.04 27.86 18.87
CA THR A 501 -22.99 27.13 19.58
C THR A 501 -23.19 27.26 21.08
N VAL A 502 -23.36 26.17 21.79
CA VAL A 502 -23.51 26.10 23.23
C VAL A 502 -22.20 25.73 23.91
N ASP A 503 -21.39 24.86 23.26
CA ASP A 503 -20.12 24.42 23.80
C ASP A 503 -19.19 24.01 22.64
N ASP A 504 -18.05 24.70 22.53
CA ASP A 504 -17.02 24.44 21.54
C ASP A 504 -16.11 23.24 21.91
N HIS A 505 -16.20 22.78 23.17
CA HIS A 505 -15.39 21.69 23.73
C HIS A 505 -16.26 20.68 24.47
N PHE A 506 -17.40 20.42 23.91
CA PHE A 506 -18.39 19.53 24.50
C PHE A 506 -17.77 18.17 24.86
N GLN A 507 -17.97 17.78 26.12
CA GLN A 507 -17.57 16.47 26.62
C GLN A 507 -18.83 15.61 26.77
N PRO A 508 -19.14 14.72 25.83
CA PRO A 508 -20.25 13.76 26.00
C PRO A 508 -20.05 12.88 27.22
N VAL A 509 -21.16 12.41 27.79
CA VAL A 509 -21.11 11.39 28.84
C VAL A 509 -20.57 10.07 28.26
N SER A 510 -19.58 9.47 28.91
CA SER A 510 -18.97 8.21 28.53
C SER A 510 -19.51 7.05 29.40
N LYS A 511 -19.14 5.82 29.03
CA LYS A 511 -19.52 4.59 29.74
C LYS A 511 -19.16 4.68 31.23
N PRO A 512 -20.15 4.59 32.13
CA PRO A 512 -19.87 4.61 33.57
C PRO A 512 -19.34 3.25 34.05
N PRO A 513 -18.66 3.17 35.22
CA PRO A 513 -18.25 1.92 35.86
C PRO A 513 -19.43 0.97 36.11
N ALA A 514 -19.17 -0.32 36.30
CA ALA A 514 -20.20 -1.29 36.63
C ALA A 514 -20.91 -0.93 37.95
N PRO A 515 -22.25 -1.13 38.08
CA PRO A 515 -22.95 -0.89 39.35
C PRO A 515 -22.51 -1.92 40.38
N SER A 516 -22.42 -1.52 41.64
CA SER A 516 -22.36 -2.49 42.72
C SER A 516 -23.78 -2.74 43.30
N VAL A 517 -24.08 -4.02 43.57
CA VAL A 517 -25.41 -4.45 44.02
C VAL A 517 -25.32 -4.89 45.47
N ASP A 518 -26.15 -4.27 46.34
CA ASP A 518 -26.32 -4.65 47.73
C ASP A 518 -27.79 -5.08 47.96
N ILE A 519 -27.99 -6.24 48.57
CA ILE A 519 -29.31 -6.80 48.79
C ILE A 519 -29.63 -6.74 50.26
N GLN A 520 -30.57 -5.86 50.65
CA GLN A 520 -31.01 -5.68 52.01
C GLN A 520 -32.52 -5.95 52.14
N ASN A 521 -32.92 -6.97 52.90
CA ASN A 521 -34.32 -7.29 53.23
C ASN A 521 -35.31 -7.25 52.04
N LYS A 522 -34.96 -7.87 50.90
CA LYS A 522 -35.70 -7.89 49.63
C LYS A 522 -35.59 -6.61 48.77
N ASN A 523 -34.90 -5.59 49.22
CA ASN A 523 -34.62 -4.40 48.41
C ASN A 523 -33.23 -4.54 47.78
N VAL A 524 -33.13 -4.21 46.51
CA VAL A 524 -31.87 -4.21 45.78
C VAL A 524 -31.37 -2.74 45.69
N ILE A 525 -30.31 -2.46 46.42
CA ILE A 525 -29.68 -1.15 46.43
C ILE A 525 -28.53 -1.17 45.43
N LEU A 526 -28.62 -0.36 44.38
CA LEU A 526 -27.57 -0.16 43.39
C LEU A 526 -26.73 1.04 43.82
N LYS A 527 -25.39 0.86 43.84
CA LYS A 527 -24.45 1.98 43.92
C LYS A 527 -24.01 2.34 42.49
N LEU A 528 -24.29 3.56 42.08
CA LEU A 528 -24.07 4.09 40.74
C LEU A 528 -22.99 5.18 40.79
N GLN A 529 -22.21 5.33 39.73
CA GLN A 529 -21.19 6.37 39.66
C GLN A 529 -21.46 7.26 38.45
N LYS A 530 -21.10 8.53 38.56
CA LYS A 530 -21.17 9.47 37.45
C LYS A 530 -20.27 9.00 36.29
N SER A 531 -20.65 9.44 35.09
CA SER A 531 -19.79 9.26 33.93
C SER A 531 -18.39 9.87 34.17
N PRO A 532 -17.31 9.23 33.70
CA PRO A 532 -15.96 9.78 33.72
C PRO A 532 -15.83 11.11 32.97
N THR A 533 -16.66 11.35 31.97
CA THR A 533 -16.68 12.58 31.16
C THR A 533 -18.10 13.18 31.12
N GLY A 534 -18.16 14.46 30.80
CA GLY A 534 -19.43 15.17 30.69
C GLY A 534 -20.19 15.32 32.01
N VAL A 535 -21.38 15.90 31.94
CA VAL A 535 -22.22 16.17 33.13
C VAL A 535 -23.34 15.14 33.20
N THR A 536 -23.30 14.29 34.22
CA THR A 536 -24.39 13.34 34.53
C THR A 536 -25.49 14.06 35.28
N ARG A 537 -26.73 14.07 34.76
CA ARG A 537 -27.93 14.63 35.37
C ARG A 537 -28.75 13.60 36.12
N GLN A 538 -28.85 12.41 35.58
CA GLN A 538 -29.56 11.26 36.13
C GLN A 538 -28.97 9.97 35.55
N TYR A 539 -29.49 8.82 36.01
CA TYR A 539 -29.12 7.53 35.48
C TYR A 539 -30.33 6.85 34.84
N ARG A 540 -30.04 6.04 33.76
CA ARG A 540 -31.00 5.10 33.21
C ARG A 540 -30.55 3.70 33.59
N VAL A 541 -31.28 3.10 34.55
CA VAL A 541 -31.04 1.74 35.02
C VAL A 541 -31.76 0.76 34.10
N GLU A 542 -31.06 -0.22 33.60
CA GLU A 542 -31.57 -1.25 32.70
C GLU A 542 -31.41 -2.60 33.38
N TYR A 543 -32.50 -3.38 33.51
CA TYR A 543 -32.47 -4.70 34.13
C TYR A 543 -33.29 -5.72 33.32
N ARG A 544 -32.95 -7.02 33.45
CA ARG A 544 -33.68 -8.12 32.81
C ARG A 544 -33.54 -9.39 33.62
N ILE A 545 -34.52 -10.31 33.51
CA ILE A 545 -34.52 -11.63 34.14
C ILE A 545 -33.60 -12.56 33.35
N THR A 546 -32.81 -13.40 34.06
CA THR A 546 -32.06 -14.50 33.45
C THR A 546 -33.00 -15.66 33.19
N GLN A 547 -33.28 -15.98 31.92
CA GLN A 547 -34.05 -17.19 31.57
C GLN A 547 -33.21 -18.47 31.76
N PRO A 548 -33.79 -19.59 32.29
CA PRO A 548 -33.05 -20.83 32.55
C PRO A 548 -32.56 -21.55 31.31
N ASP A 549 -33.08 -21.25 30.14
CA ASP A 549 -32.72 -21.88 28.85
C ASP A 549 -31.80 -20.96 28.02
N ALA A 550 -30.53 -21.03 28.34
CA ALA A 550 -29.46 -20.24 27.71
C ALA A 550 -29.04 -20.72 26.31
N SER A 551 -29.95 -21.21 25.47
CA SER A 551 -29.64 -21.56 24.07
C SER A 551 -29.98 -20.47 23.06
N ARG A 552 -30.50 -19.29 23.47
CA ARG A 552 -30.71 -18.12 22.63
C ARG A 552 -30.04 -16.90 23.25
N ALA A 553 -29.08 -16.36 22.55
CA ALA A 553 -28.38 -15.09 22.85
C ALA A 553 -29.28 -13.85 22.79
N ASP A 554 -30.58 -13.99 22.50
CA ASP A 554 -31.62 -12.98 22.61
C ASP A 554 -32.31 -13.12 23.97
N GLY A 555 -31.58 -12.82 25.01
CA GLY A 555 -32.16 -12.60 26.34
C GLY A 555 -33.13 -11.42 26.24
N GLY A 556 -34.38 -11.61 26.80
CA GLY A 556 -35.50 -10.69 26.70
C GLY A 556 -35.16 -9.18 26.82
N ALA A 557 -36.07 -8.35 26.35
CA ALA A 557 -35.90 -6.90 26.33
C ALA A 557 -35.47 -6.35 27.70
N TRP A 558 -34.57 -5.38 27.71
CA TRP A 558 -34.20 -4.68 28.92
C TRP A 558 -35.32 -3.79 29.36
N GLU A 559 -35.75 -3.95 30.60
CA GLU A 559 -36.63 -2.98 31.27
C GLU A 559 -35.80 -1.79 31.74
N THR A 560 -36.33 -0.57 31.57
CA THR A 560 -35.60 0.66 31.85
C THR A 560 -36.33 1.51 32.92
N ILE A 561 -35.56 2.07 33.85
CA ILE A 561 -36.04 3.00 34.87
C ILE A 561 -35.06 4.18 34.91
N ASP A 562 -35.59 5.39 34.69
CA ASP A 562 -34.80 6.62 34.84
C ASP A 562 -34.86 7.09 36.31
N THR A 563 -33.70 7.39 36.92
CA THR A 563 -33.62 7.94 38.28
C THR A 563 -34.00 9.42 38.28
N PRO A 564 -34.54 9.95 39.38
CA PRO A 564 -34.92 11.36 39.44
C PRO A 564 -33.71 12.32 39.42
N ASP A 565 -32.55 11.86 39.85
CA ASP A 565 -31.33 12.63 39.99
C ASP A 565 -30.06 11.72 39.82
N ALA A 566 -28.89 12.31 39.91
CA ALA A 566 -27.60 11.60 39.81
C ALA A 566 -27.05 11.21 41.22
N LYS A 567 -27.89 10.73 42.12
CA LYS A 567 -27.44 10.21 43.42
C LYS A 567 -26.73 8.88 43.26
N GLU A 568 -25.73 8.66 44.07
CA GLU A 568 -24.89 7.45 44.00
C GLU A 568 -25.59 6.15 44.42
N THR A 569 -26.82 6.26 45.00
CA THR A 569 -27.61 5.10 45.43
C THR A 569 -29.00 5.14 44.83
N PHE A 570 -29.45 4.01 44.30
CA PHE A 570 -30.78 3.82 43.74
C PHE A 570 -31.35 2.48 44.22
N THR A 571 -32.58 2.49 44.72
CA THR A 571 -33.27 1.26 45.15
C THR A 571 -34.17 0.74 44.05
N LEU A 572 -33.81 -0.42 43.53
CA LEU A 572 -34.59 -1.13 42.50
C LEU A 572 -35.69 -1.93 43.19
N THR A 573 -36.95 -1.61 42.91
CA THR A 573 -38.12 -2.21 43.50
C THR A 573 -38.95 -2.99 42.46
N GLY A 574 -39.90 -3.84 42.94
CA GLY A 574 -40.80 -4.60 42.02
C GLY A 574 -40.22 -5.89 41.47
N LEU A 575 -39.03 -6.32 41.90
CA LEU A 575 -38.41 -7.55 41.46
C LEU A 575 -39.06 -8.78 42.10
N GLN A 576 -39.20 -9.85 41.31
CA GLN A 576 -39.78 -11.11 41.79
C GLN A 576 -38.72 -11.98 42.50
N LEU A 577 -39.12 -12.57 43.63
CA LEU A 577 -38.30 -13.51 44.40
C LEU A 577 -38.06 -14.80 43.56
N ALA A 578 -36.93 -15.44 43.78
CA ALA A 578 -36.47 -16.64 43.12
C ALA A 578 -35.96 -16.49 41.67
N ASN A 579 -35.84 -15.28 41.12
CA ASN A 579 -35.26 -15.01 39.82
C ASN A 579 -33.84 -14.47 39.92
N GLN A 580 -33.04 -14.76 38.89
CA GLN A 580 -31.77 -14.10 38.67
C GLN A 580 -31.96 -12.94 37.70
N TYR A 581 -31.27 -11.84 37.98
CA TYR A 581 -31.34 -10.62 37.18
C TYR A 581 -29.99 -10.17 36.70
N TRP A 582 -29.97 -9.58 35.51
CA TRP A 582 -28.87 -8.75 35.04
C TRP A 582 -29.27 -7.29 35.21
N VAL A 583 -28.34 -6.46 35.70
CA VAL A 583 -28.51 -5.01 35.81
C VAL A 583 -27.29 -4.30 35.21
N ARG A 584 -27.55 -3.20 34.49
CA ARG A 584 -26.58 -2.25 34.00
C ARG A 584 -27.19 -0.86 34.03
N TYR A 585 -26.42 0.17 33.77
CA TYR A 585 -27.01 1.52 33.75
C TYR A 585 -26.23 2.40 32.74
N ARG A 586 -26.86 3.52 32.38
CA ARG A 586 -26.31 4.57 31.56
C ARG A 586 -26.32 5.88 32.31
N ALA A 587 -25.27 6.71 32.10
CA ALA A 587 -25.32 8.11 32.54
C ALA A 587 -26.14 8.91 31.52
N VAL A 588 -27.04 9.76 32.02
CA VAL A 588 -27.92 10.60 31.21
C VAL A 588 -27.52 12.07 31.39
N SER A 589 -27.32 12.77 30.27
CA SER A 589 -27.04 14.21 30.23
C SER A 589 -28.21 14.98 29.60
N ASP A 590 -28.11 16.29 29.54
CA ASP A 590 -29.12 17.17 28.88
C ASP A 590 -29.15 16.96 27.33
N VAL A 591 -28.19 16.24 26.79
CA VAL A 591 -28.04 16.04 25.34
C VAL A 591 -28.36 14.61 24.92
N GLY A 592 -27.99 13.63 25.73
CA GLY A 592 -28.17 12.22 25.41
C GLY A 592 -27.65 11.29 26.50
N VAL A 593 -27.56 10.01 26.18
CA VAL A 593 -27.14 8.95 27.10
C VAL A 593 -25.76 8.39 26.75
N SER A 594 -25.05 7.87 27.77
CA SER A 594 -23.80 7.13 27.56
C SER A 594 -24.04 5.73 27.01
N GLU A 595 -23.00 5.03 26.59
CA GLU A 595 -23.02 3.57 26.53
C GLU A 595 -23.39 2.98 27.91
N ALA A 596 -23.99 1.78 27.89
CA ALA A 596 -24.30 1.06 29.10
C ALA A 596 -23.03 0.63 29.84
N SER A 597 -23.06 0.68 31.18
CA SER A 597 -22.03 0.06 32.00
C SER A 597 -21.89 -1.44 31.73
N GLU A 598 -20.85 -2.09 32.24
CA GLU A 598 -20.81 -3.55 32.32
C GLU A 598 -22.03 -4.04 33.13
N SER A 599 -22.58 -5.19 32.70
CA SER A 599 -23.76 -5.78 33.36
C SER A 599 -23.30 -6.60 34.57
N VAL A 600 -24.05 -6.48 35.67
CA VAL A 600 -23.83 -7.25 36.89
C VAL A 600 -25.02 -8.18 37.12
N GLN A 601 -24.73 -9.46 37.43
CA GLN A 601 -25.74 -10.46 37.75
C GLN A 601 -25.94 -10.55 39.25
N PHE A 602 -27.21 -10.66 39.70
CA PHE A 602 -27.54 -10.88 41.08
C PHE A 602 -28.77 -11.80 41.20
N SER A 603 -28.94 -12.41 42.40
CA SER A 603 -30.06 -13.31 42.69
C SER A 603 -30.70 -12.90 44.01
N LEU A 604 -32.02 -12.92 44.05
CA LEU A 604 -32.80 -12.63 45.26
C LEU A 604 -33.01 -13.85 46.17
N GLN A 605 -32.25 -14.93 45.99
CA GLN A 605 -32.25 -16.09 46.87
C GLN A 605 -31.24 -15.93 47.99
N GLY A 606 -31.67 -16.33 49.26
CA GLY A 606 -30.79 -16.29 50.40
C GLY A 606 -29.58 -17.21 50.30
N LYS A 607 -28.46 -16.70 50.76
CA LYS A 607 -27.16 -17.29 51.08
C LYS A 607 -26.82 -18.66 50.47
N VAL A 608 -25.95 -18.65 49.47
CA VAL A 608 -24.93 -19.68 49.27
C VAL A 608 -23.61 -18.99 48.94
N THR A 609 -22.64 -19.15 49.83
CA THR A 609 -21.26 -18.76 49.63
C THR A 609 -20.54 -19.81 48.81
N VAL A 610 -19.99 -19.46 47.66
CA VAL A 610 -19.02 -20.25 46.91
C VAL A 610 -17.76 -19.40 46.73
N PRO A 611 -16.57 -19.88 47.06
CA PRO A 611 -15.35 -19.12 46.86
C PRO A 611 -14.99 -19.09 45.39
N VAL A 612 -14.96 -17.88 44.84
CA VAL A 612 -14.48 -17.64 43.49
C VAL A 612 -12.97 -17.68 43.47
N GLY A 613 -12.45 -18.61 42.69
CA GLY A 613 -11.04 -18.65 42.32
C GLY A 613 -10.64 -17.41 41.55
N LYS A 614 -9.58 -16.78 41.95
CA LYS A 614 -9.01 -15.62 41.28
C LYS A 614 -8.70 -15.94 39.83
N SER A 615 -9.50 -15.44 38.89
CA SER A 615 -9.11 -15.40 37.50
C SER A 615 -8.19 -14.22 37.27
N TRP A 616 -6.99 -14.51 36.80
CA TRP A 616 -6.03 -13.50 36.41
C TRP A 616 -6.47 -12.97 35.04
N ASN A 617 -6.93 -11.73 34.98
CA ASN A 617 -7.17 -11.01 33.73
C ASN A 617 -5.83 -10.55 33.16
N TRP A 618 -5.36 -11.24 32.13
CA TRP A 618 -4.23 -10.83 31.33
C TRP A 618 -4.71 -9.84 30.27
N THR A 619 -4.21 -8.61 30.31
CA THR A 619 -4.45 -7.62 29.26
C THR A 619 -3.54 -7.95 28.08
N SER A 620 -4.12 -8.12 26.89
CA SER A 620 -3.35 -8.32 25.65
C SER A 620 -2.47 -7.11 25.34
N SER A 621 -1.20 -7.34 25.05
CA SER A 621 -0.27 -6.26 24.69
C SER A 621 -0.66 -5.66 23.34
N SER A 622 -0.90 -4.34 23.31
CA SER A 622 -1.17 -3.60 22.06
C SER A 622 -0.01 -3.75 21.06
N LEU A 623 1.21 -3.85 21.57
CA LEU A 623 2.42 -4.05 20.79
C LEU A 623 2.42 -5.39 20.02
N PHE A 624 1.90 -6.46 20.63
CA PHE A 624 1.78 -7.77 19.98
C PHE A 624 0.84 -7.72 18.77
N ASN A 625 -0.30 -7.10 18.92
CA ASN A 625 -1.27 -6.98 17.82
C ASN A 625 -0.69 -6.16 16.66
N GLU A 626 0.09 -5.14 16.95
CA GLU A 626 0.78 -4.33 15.95
C GLU A 626 1.92 -5.08 15.28
N LEU A 627 2.75 -5.77 16.06
CA LEU A 627 3.82 -6.64 15.57
C LEU A 627 3.26 -7.81 14.76
N ARG A 628 2.20 -8.47 15.25
CA ARG A 628 1.52 -9.54 14.53
C ARG A 628 0.93 -9.05 13.20
N LYS A 629 0.35 -7.85 13.17
CA LYS A 629 -0.16 -7.23 11.95
C LYS A 629 0.97 -6.93 10.95
N LYS A 630 2.08 -6.34 11.39
CA LYS A 630 3.28 -6.09 10.56
C LYS A 630 3.89 -7.39 10.01
N ILE A 631 3.94 -8.45 10.82
CA ILE A 631 4.47 -9.75 10.41
C ILE A 631 3.56 -10.42 9.38
N MET A 632 2.27 -10.45 9.62
CA MET A 632 1.31 -11.05 8.68
C MET A 632 1.27 -10.30 7.35
N THR A 633 1.54 -8.99 7.36
CA THR A 633 1.67 -8.18 6.13
C THR A 633 3.02 -8.41 5.42
N ASN A 634 4.09 -8.67 6.18
CA ASN A 634 5.46 -8.72 5.63
C ASN A 634 5.99 -10.14 5.37
N LEU A 635 5.43 -11.17 6.01
CA LEU A 635 6.00 -12.52 5.96
C LEU A 635 5.60 -13.34 4.74
N GLY A 636 4.68 -12.88 3.88
CA GLY A 636 4.32 -13.63 2.67
C GLY A 636 4.11 -15.15 2.93
N VAL A 637 3.67 -15.52 4.13
CA VAL A 637 3.39 -16.90 4.52
C VAL A 637 2.05 -17.24 3.90
N SER A 638 2.12 -17.96 2.84
CA SER A 638 1.14 -18.21 1.79
C SER A 638 0.98 -17.04 0.81
N ARG A 639 0.75 -17.36 -0.46
CA ARG A 639 0.50 -16.40 -1.56
C ARG A 639 -0.77 -15.54 -1.37
N TRP A 640 -1.29 -15.48 -0.16
CA TRP A 640 -2.53 -14.80 0.22
C TRP A 640 -2.21 -13.77 1.30
N SER A 641 -2.28 -12.50 0.98
CA SER A 641 -2.16 -11.49 2.03
C SER A 641 -3.37 -11.60 2.95
N LEU A 642 -3.14 -11.86 4.23
CA LEU A 642 -4.17 -11.92 5.27
C LEU A 642 -5.02 -10.63 5.30
N SER A 643 -4.49 -9.49 4.86
CA SER A 643 -5.18 -8.21 4.76
C SER A 643 -6.33 -8.22 3.75
N THR A 644 -6.21 -8.96 2.64
CA THR A 644 -7.28 -9.09 1.63
C THR A 644 -8.35 -10.08 2.09
N ILE A 645 -7.97 -11.10 2.87
CA ILE A 645 -8.88 -12.13 3.38
C ILE A 645 -9.62 -11.63 4.62
N THR A 646 -8.97 -10.91 5.52
CA THR A 646 -9.58 -10.41 6.77
C THR A 646 -10.65 -9.34 6.55
N SER A 647 -10.64 -8.62 5.43
CA SER A 647 -11.71 -7.68 5.08
C SER A 647 -13.00 -8.36 4.61
N GLU A 648 -12.92 -9.62 4.13
CA GLU A 648 -14.07 -10.40 3.66
C GLU A 648 -14.55 -11.47 4.66
N VAL A 649 -13.80 -11.74 5.72
CA VAL A 649 -14.15 -12.73 6.74
C VAL A 649 -15.03 -12.11 7.81
N SER A 650 -16.31 -12.45 7.77
CA SER A 650 -17.34 -11.82 8.63
C SER A 650 -17.35 -12.31 10.08
N THR A 651 -16.73 -13.46 10.39
CA THR A 651 -16.66 -14.01 11.74
C THR A 651 -15.36 -14.82 11.89
N GLN A 652 -14.54 -14.47 12.88
CA GLN A 652 -13.29 -15.19 13.16
C GLN A 652 -13.33 -15.76 14.58
N LEU A 653 -12.91 -17.03 14.70
CA LEU A 653 -12.58 -17.68 15.95
C LEU A 653 -11.05 -17.88 16.00
N SER A 654 -10.41 -17.54 17.11
CA SER A 654 -8.96 -17.70 17.28
C SER A 654 -8.63 -18.69 18.41
N ASP A 655 -7.46 -19.32 18.30
CA ASP A 655 -6.87 -20.21 19.32
C ASP A 655 -7.79 -21.37 19.72
N ILE A 656 -8.25 -22.11 18.73
CA ILE A 656 -9.29 -23.15 18.89
C ILE A 656 -8.63 -24.46 19.28
N ARG A 657 -9.03 -25.01 20.41
CA ARG A 657 -8.62 -26.36 20.83
C ARG A 657 -9.37 -27.43 20.08
N THR A 658 -8.65 -28.41 19.54
CA THR A 658 -9.23 -29.65 18.99
C THR A 658 -9.36 -30.71 20.11
N PRO A 659 -10.44 -31.53 20.14
CA PRO A 659 -11.57 -31.54 19.20
C PRO A 659 -12.48 -30.31 19.35
N TYR A 660 -12.92 -29.75 18.23
CA TYR A 660 -13.82 -28.62 18.17
C TYR A 660 -15.16 -29.01 17.59
N VAL A 661 -16.25 -28.55 18.20
CA VAL A 661 -17.62 -28.65 17.67
C VAL A 661 -18.30 -27.31 17.89
N GLY A 662 -18.73 -26.67 16.80
CA GLY A 662 -19.38 -25.37 16.88
C GLY A 662 -20.36 -25.10 15.75
N PRO A 663 -21.31 -24.15 15.93
CA PRO A 663 -22.30 -23.82 14.92
C PRO A 663 -21.66 -23.07 13.74
N ILE A 664 -22.16 -23.34 12.52
CA ILE A 664 -21.94 -22.52 11.35
C ILE A 664 -23.05 -21.47 11.31
N SER A 665 -22.73 -20.25 11.74
CA SER A 665 -23.72 -19.16 11.85
C SER A 665 -24.39 -18.87 10.49
N GLY A 666 -25.71 -18.98 10.43
CA GLY A 666 -26.49 -18.79 9.19
C GLY A 666 -26.51 -19.98 8.22
N GLY A 667 -25.87 -21.11 8.57
CA GLY A 667 -25.78 -22.31 7.73
C GLY A 667 -24.90 -22.12 6.48
N LEU A 668 -24.74 -23.18 5.67
CA LEU A 668 -23.97 -23.09 4.43
C LEU A 668 -24.84 -22.64 3.26
N ARG A 669 -24.26 -21.87 2.35
CA ARG A 669 -24.89 -21.38 1.10
C ARG A 669 -23.87 -21.43 -0.05
N PRO A 670 -24.33 -21.69 -1.31
CA PRO A 670 -23.43 -21.58 -2.46
C PRO A 670 -22.82 -20.18 -2.53
N GLY A 671 -21.53 -20.11 -2.86
CA GLY A 671 -20.77 -18.88 -2.91
C GLY A 671 -20.09 -18.50 -1.59
N MET A 672 -20.30 -19.25 -0.49
CA MET A 672 -19.53 -19.11 0.74
C MET A 672 -18.25 -19.95 0.72
N ALA A 673 -17.27 -19.55 1.54
CA ALA A 673 -16.14 -20.42 1.88
C ALA A 673 -15.89 -20.41 3.38
N LEU A 674 -15.45 -21.56 3.91
CA LEU A 674 -14.90 -21.67 5.25
C LEU A 674 -13.38 -21.62 5.15
N TYR A 675 -12.76 -20.84 6.00
CA TYR A 675 -11.31 -20.67 6.07
C TYR A 675 -10.75 -21.28 7.35
N PHE A 676 -9.71 -22.06 7.22
CA PHE A 676 -9.00 -22.71 8.33
C PHE A 676 -7.53 -22.41 8.23
N GLN A 677 -6.96 -21.86 9.28
CA GLN A 677 -5.53 -21.67 9.42
C GLN A 677 -5.05 -22.44 10.64
N GLY A 678 -3.98 -23.17 10.49
CA GLY A 678 -3.47 -24.00 11.59
C GLY A 678 -2.08 -24.56 11.35
N VAL A 679 -1.67 -25.43 12.24
CA VAL A 679 -0.39 -26.16 12.19
C VAL A 679 -0.70 -27.65 12.36
N VAL A 680 -0.13 -28.47 11.49
CA VAL A 680 -0.19 -29.93 11.62
C VAL A 680 0.76 -30.34 12.75
N ASN A 681 0.30 -31.11 13.72
CA ASN A 681 1.18 -31.55 14.80
C ASN A 681 2.38 -32.35 14.25
N PRO A 682 3.55 -32.28 14.89
CA PRO A 682 4.76 -32.92 14.41
C PRO A 682 4.67 -34.45 14.29
N ASP A 683 3.84 -35.06 15.10
CA ASP A 683 3.57 -36.50 15.17
C ASP A 683 2.26 -36.89 14.47
N ALA A 684 1.58 -35.96 13.85
CA ALA A 684 0.28 -36.14 13.20
C ALA A 684 0.30 -37.20 12.11
N ASN A 685 -0.70 -38.09 12.14
CA ASN A 685 -0.99 -38.99 11.04
C ASN A 685 -2.13 -38.44 10.16
N GLU A 686 -3.17 -37.89 10.79
CA GLU A 686 -4.33 -37.35 10.11
C GLU A 686 -5.11 -36.38 10.99
N PHE A 687 -5.94 -35.57 10.37
CA PHE A 687 -7.00 -34.84 11.05
C PHE A 687 -8.24 -34.75 10.16
N VAL A 688 -9.36 -34.32 10.72
CA VAL A 688 -10.62 -34.23 9.97
C VAL A 688 -11.28 -32.86 10.18
N ILE A 689 -11.90 -32.39 9.09
CA ILE A 689 -12.81 -31.23 9.09
C ILE A 689 -14.15 -31.76 8.55
N ASN A 690 -15.18 -31.74 9.41
CA ASN A 690 -16.50 -32.28 9.07
C ASN A 690 -17.55 -31.19 9.04
N HIS A 691 -18.31 -31.14 7.99
CA HIS A 691 -19.55 -30.38 7.86
C HIS A 691 -20.73 -31.27 8.24
N LYS A 692 -21.34 -31.06 9.40
CA LYS A 692 -22.35 -31.93 10.01
C LYS A 692 -23.73 -31.28 10.04
N LEU A 693 -24.74 -32.15 10.14
CA LEU A 693 -26.14 -31.74 10.30
C LEU A 693 -26.51 -31.49 11.77
N GLY A 694 -25.75 -32.05 12.70
CA GLY A 694 -25.97 -31.88 14.14
C GLY A 694 -24.69 -32.05 14.97
N PRO A 695 -24.70 -31.69 16.27
CA PRO A 695 -23.53 -31.67 17.12
C PRO A 695 -23.10 -33.02 17.71
N LYS A 696 -23.94 -34.05 17.68
CA LYS A 696 -23.67 -35.37 18.27
C LYS A 696 -22.77 -36.22 17.38
N ASP A 697 -21.99 -37.12 17.94
CA ASP A 697 -21.06 -37.96 17.17
C ASP A 697 -21.72 -38.84 16.10
N GLY A 698 -22.94 -39.31 16.33
CA GLY A 698 -23.71 -40.12 15.37
C GLY A 698 -24.49 -39.32 14.31
N ASP A 699 -24.46 -38.00 14.34
CA ASP A 699 -25.19 -37.17 13.39
C ASP A 699 -24.54 -37.22 12.00
N ASP A 700 -25.35 -37.10 10.96
CA ASP A 700 -24.93 -37.12 9.57
C ASP A 700 -23.86 -36.07 9.24
N ILE A 701 -22.91 -36.48 8.36
CA ILE A 701 -21.82 -35.66 7.89
C ILE A 701 -21.97 -35.46 6.38
N ALA A 702 -22.24 -34.26 5.96
CA ALA A 702 -22.41 -33.94 4.54
C ALA A 702 -21.09 -33.89 3.78
N PHE A 703 -20.01 -33.51 4.46
CA PHE A 703 -18.67 -33.49 3.91
C PHE A 703 -17.66 -33.80 5.01
N HIS A 704 -16.97 -34.90 4.82
CA HIS A 704 -15.84 -35.36 5.62
C HIS A 704 -14.58 -35.09 4.82
N PHE A 705 -13.72 -34.17 5.28
CA PHE A 705 -12.45 -33.85 4.67
C PHE A 705 -11.33 -34.33 5.60
N ASN A 706 -10.60 -35.37 5.18
CA ASN A 706 -9.58 -36.04 5.98
C ASN A 706 -8.23 -36.05 5.28
N PRO A 707 -7.39 -35.01 5.49
CA PRO A 707 -5.99 -35.04 5.09
C PRO A 707 -5.20 -36.07 5.91
N ARG A 708 -4.66 -37.10 5.26
CA ARG A 708 -3.68 -38.05 5.81
C ARG A 708 -2.29 -37.55 5.48
N VAL A 709 -1.60 -37.07 6.49
CA VAL A 709 -0.35 -36.32 6.34
C VAL A 709 0.73 -37.14 5.62
N ASN A 710 1.37 -36.53 4.61
CA ASN A 710 2.35 -37.16 3.71
C ASN A 710 1.83 -38.38 2.90
N ASN A 711 0.50 -38.58 2.82
CA ASN A 711 -0.07 -39.74 2.11
C ASN A 711 -1.14 -39.28 1.11
N SER A 712 -2.37 -39.10 1.55
CA SER A 712 -3.52 -38.85 0.67
C SER A 712 -4.53 -37.92 1.33
N THR A 713 -5.55 -37.51 0.59
CA THR A 713 -6.73 -36.82 1.16
C THR A 713 -7.97 -37.61 0.86
N VAL A 714 -8.67 -38.07 1.91
CA VAL A 714 -9.92 -38.82 1.82
C VAL A 714 -11.10 -37.88 2.02
N ARG A 715 -12.13 -38.09 1.22
CA ARG A 715 -13.41 -37.37 1.30
C ARG A 715 -14.55 -38.37 1.30
N ASP A 716 -15.55 -38.17 2.16
CA ASP A 716 -16.73 -39.02 2.24
C ASP A 716 -17.92 -38.26 2.84
N SER A 717 -19.03 -38.92 2.93
CA SER A 717 -20.22 -38.53 3.66
C SER A 717 -20.67 -39.67 4.57
N PHE A 718 -21.26 -39.32 5.71
CA PHE A 718 -21.80 -40.26 6.67
C PHE A 718 -23.31 -40.02 6.79
N ARG A 719 -24.14 -41.02 6.51
CA ARG A 719 -25.59 -40.89 6.49
C ARG A 719 -26.26 -42.10 7.10
N ASN A 720 -27.25 -41.87 7.96
CA ASN A 720 -28.03 -42.91 8.62
C ASN A 720 -27.15 -43.97 9.32
N GLY A 721 -26.11 -43.53 9.97
CA GLY A 721 -25.21 -44.41 10.75
C GLY A 721 -24.18 -45.19 9.89
N LYS A 722 -23.99 -44.86 8.61
CA LYS A 722 -23.02 -45.52 7.72
C LYS A 722 -22.25 -44.56 6.87
N TRP A 723 -20.94 -44.84 6.65
CA TRP A 723 -20.12 -44.19 5.62
C TRP A 723 -20.61 -44.62 4.25
N GLU A 724 -20.64 -43.68 3.31
CA GLU A 724 -21.15 -43.92 1.96
C GLU A 724 -20.05 -44.51 1.05
N SER A 725 -19.44 -43.70 0.22
CA SER A 725 -18.42 -44.10 -0.74
C SER A 725 -17.24 -43.16 -0.68
N PRO A 726 -16.11 -43.54 -0.06
CA PRO A 726 -14.95 -42.69 0.06
C PRO A 726 -14.34 -42.36 -1.32
N GLU A 727 -13.95 -41.10 -1.49
CA GLU A 727 -13.16 -40.63 -2.61
C GLU A 727 -11.77 -40.28 -2.09
N GLU A 728 -10.71 -40.76 -2.70
CA GLU A 728 -9.35 -40.53 -2.29
C GLU A 728 -8.51 -39.91 -3.40
N SER A 729 -7.78 -38.87 -3.09
CA SER A 729 -6.78 -38.30 -4.00
C SER A 729 -5.38 -38.58 -3.48
N GLN A 730 -4.50 -39.04 -4.38
CA GLN A 730 -3.11 -39.29 -4.08
C GLN A 730 -2.38 -37.98 -3.79
N GLY A 731 -1.51 -38.02 -2.77
CA GLY A 731 -0.76 -36.86 -2.28
C GLY A 731 -1.57 -35.98 -1.32
N CYS A 732 -0.96 -35.63 -0.21
CA CYS A 732 -1.47 -34.65 0.73
C CYS A 732 -0.50 -33.44 0.75
N PRO A 733 -0.95 -32.23 0.43
CA PRO A 733 -0.08 -31.06 0.39
C PRO A 733 0.31 -30.53 1.78
N LEU A 734 0.05 -31.33 2.84
CA LEU A 734 0.37 -31.00 4.23
C LEU A 734 1.48 -31.89 4.75
N ALA A 735 2.46 -31.30 5.41
CA ALA A 735 3.56 -32.00 6.06
C ALA A 735 3.45 -31.86 7.58
N ARG A 736 4.02 -32.82 8.31
CA ARG A 736 4.13 -32.79 9.77
C ARG A 736 4.85 -31.54 10.23
N GLY A 737 4.36 -30.89 11.28
CA GLY A 737 4.91 -29.65 11.80
C GLY A 737 4.73 -28.42 10.93
N SER A 738 4.08 -28.51 9.75
CA SER A 738 3.89 -27.39 8.85
C SER A 738 2.62 -26.59 9.15
N ALA A 739 2.72 -25.27 8.95
CA ALA A 739 1.54 -24.42 8.92
C ALA A 739 0.75 -24.63 7.62
N PHE A 740 -0.57 -24.43 7.69
CA PHE A 740 -1.44 -24.55 6.53
C PHE A 740 -2.53 -23.48 6.50
N ASP A 741 -3.00 -23.23 5.28
CA ASP A 741 -4.24 -22.52 4.99
C ASP A 741 -5.16 -23.43 4.17
N ILE A 742 -6.37 -23.66 4.64
CA ILE A 742 -7.40 -24.45 3.94
C ILE A 742 -8.61 -23.58 3.71
N PHE A 743 -9.11 -23.58 2.46
CA PHE A 743 -10.43 -23.05 2.10
C PHE A 743 -11.32 -24.18 1.64
N ILE A 744 -12.51 -24.27 2.22
CA ILE A 744 -13.57 -25.14 1.74
C ILE A 744 -14.67 -24.27 1.16
N VAL A 745 -14.75 -24.23 -0.17
CA VAL A 745 -15.67 -23.40 -0.93
C VAL A 745 -16.94 -24.18 -1.21
N VAL A 746 -18.08 -23.63 -0.88
CA VAL A 746 -19.40 -24.21 -1.15
C VAL A 746 -19.84 -23.75 -2.54
N LYS A 747 -19.86 -24.66 -3.50
CA LYS A 747 -20.41 -24.47 -4.85
C LYS A 747 -21.85 -24.91 -4.91
N THR A 748 -22.54 -24.67 -6.02
CA THR A 748 -23.92 -25.13 -6.27
C THR A 748 -24.03 -26.65 -6.37
N ASP A 749 -22.93 -27.31 -6.76
CA ASP A 749 -22.89 -28.74 -7.07
C ASP A 749 -21.96 -29.56 -6.15
N GLY A 750 -21.17 -28.91 -5.27
CA GLY A 750 -20.24 -29.61 -4.39
C GLY A 750 -19.40 -28.70 -3.48
N TYR A 751 -18.49 -29.33 -2.77
CA TYR A 751 -17.45 -28.67 -1.97
C TYR A 751 -16.13 -28.69 -2.73
N GLU A 752 -15.46 -27.56 -2.80
CA GLU A 752 -14.16 -27.43 -3.44
C GLU A 752 -13.13 -27.01 -2.37
N ALA A 753 -12.13 -27.86 -2.13
CA ALA A 753 -11.12 -27.60 -1.13
C ALA A 753 -9.81 -27.13 -1.76
N TYR A 754 -9.25 -26.06 -1.19
CA TYR A 754 -7.94 -25.51 -1.54
C TYR A 754 -7.04 -25.62 -0.32
N VAL A 755 -5.82 -26.11 -0.51
CA VAL A 755 -4.81 -26.23 0.54
C VAL A 755 -3.57 -25.46 0.12
N ASN A 756 -3.12 -24.52 0.94
CA ASN A 756 -1.96 -23.67 0.68
C ASN A 756 -2.04 -23.01 -0.72
N GLY A 757 -3.22 -22.53 -1.10
CA GLY A 757 -3.48 -21.85 -2.37
C GLY A 757 -3.61 -22.75 -3.59
N GLN A 758 -3.48 -24.06 -3.45
CA GLN A 758 -3.66 -25.01 -4.55
C GLN A 758 -4.99 -25.78 -4.40
N LYS A 759 -5.70 -25.98 -5.51
CA LYS A 759 -6.90 -26.81 -5.52
C LYS A 759 -6.50 -28.25 -5.18
N ASN A 760 -7.03 -28.75 -4.08
CA ASN A 760 -6.79 -30.12 -3.61
C ASN A 760 -7.82 -31.09 -4.14
N CYS A 761 -9.12 -30.78 -3.99
CA CYS A 761 -10.19 -31.69 -4.37
C CYS A 761 -11.51 -30.97 -4.66
N PHE A 762 -12.41 -31.72 -5.30
CA PHE A 762 -13.82 -31.39 -5.42
C PHE A 762 -14.62 -32.61 -4.90
N PHE A 763 -15.72 -32.37 -4.17
CA PHE A 763 -16.62 -33.40 -3.64
C PHE A 763 -18.06 -33.01 -3.92
N LYS A 764 -18.78 -33.79 -4.70
CA LYS A 764 -20.16 -33.51 -5.09
C LYS A 764 -21.10 -33.57 -3.90
N HIS A 765 -22.07 -32.66 -3.82
CA HIS A 765 -23.09 -32.71 -2.77
C HIS A 765 -23.87 -34.04 -2.80
N ARG A 766 -23.88 -34.73 -1.68
CA ARG A 766 -24.68 -35.95 -1.47
C ARG A 766 -25.88 -35.73 -0.54
N MET A 767 -25.84 -34.53 0.15
CA MET A 767 -26.89 -34.06 1.07
C MET A 767 -27.20 -32.60 0.83
N PRO A 768 -28.43 -32.12 1.16
CA PRO A 768 -28.80 -30.72 1.07
C PRO A 768 -27.93 -29.86 1.98
N ILE A 769 -27.27 -28.85 1.43
CA ILE A 769 -26.30 -27.99 2.15
C ILE A 769 -26.97 -27.11 3.21
N GLU A 770 -28.24 -26.77 3.02
CA GLU A 770 -29.04 -25.95 3.94
C GLU A 770 -29.23 -26.63 5.31
N LYS A 771 -29.08 -27.97 5.37
CA LYS A 771 -29.16 -28.75 6.61
C LYS A 771 -27.82 -28.76 7.39
N VAL A 772 -26.74 -28.32 6.77
CA VAL A 772 -25.42 -28.32 7.40
C VAL A 772 -25.29 -27.09 8.30
N THR A 773 -25.26 -27.32 9.60
CA THR A 773 -25.27 -26.26 10.61
C THR A 773 -24.12 -26.36 11.60
N ILE A 774 -23.35 -27.45 11.56
CA ILE A 774 -22.27 -27.71 12.54
C ILE A 774 -20.96 -27.99 11.83
N LEU A 775 -19.91 -27.36 12.35
CA LEU A 775 -18.52 -27.62 12.03
C LEU A 775 -17.90 -28.47 13.15
N ASN A 776 -17.24 -29.59 12.78
CA ASN A 776 -16.51 -30.42 13.72
C ASN A 776 -15.08 -30.67 13.21
N ILE A 777 -14.09 -30.44 14.06
CA ILE A 777 -12.67 -30.66 13.75
C ILE A 777 -12.10 -31.60 14.80
N LYS A 778 -11.47 -32.68 14.36
CA LYS A 778 -10.83 -33.69 15.25
C LYS A 778 -9.48 -34.11 14.67
N GLY A 779 -8.61 -34.61 15.53
CA GLY A 779 -7.30 -35.18 15.16
C GLY A 779 -6.13 -34.27 15.49
N ASP A 780 -4.99 -34.57 14.91
CA ASP A 780 -3.67 -34.07 15.28
C ASP A 780 -3.35 -32.73 14.62
N VAL A 781 -4.13 -31.71 14.94
CA VAL A 781 -4.01 -30.37 14.38
C VAL A 781 -4.24 -29.28 15.43
N PHE A 782 -3.49 -28.23 15.36
CA PHE A 782 -3.72 -27.00 16.10
C PHE A 782 -4.34 -25.95 15.18
N MET A 783 -5.51 -25.42 15.53
CA MET A 783 -6.23 -24.41 14.73
C MET A 783 -6.01 -23.02 15.32
N ASN A 784 -5.32 -22.16 14.55
CA ASN A 784 -5.12 -20.77 14.91
C ASN A 784 -6.36 -19.92 14.64
N THR A 785 -7.01 -20.16 13.49
CA THR A 785 -8.14 -19.34 13.03
C THR A 785 -9.13 -20.18 12.26
N ILE A 786 -10.42 -19.99 12.54
CA ILE A 786 -11.54 -20.43 11.70
C ILE A 786 -12.33 -19.20 11.30
N GLY A 787 -12.59 -19.04 10.00
CA GLY A 787 -13.28 -17.87 9.47
C GLY A 787 -14.32 -18.23 8.39
N TYR A 788 -15.19 -17.26 8.07
CA TYR A 788 -16.24 -17.40 7.06
C TYR A 788 -16.14 -16.29 6.02
N VAL A 789 -16.09 -16.65 4.74
CA VAL A 789 -16.12 -15.73 3.59
C VAL A 789 -17.49 -15.79 2.97
N ALA A 790 -18.23 -14.69 3.00
CA ALA A 790 -19.64 -14.67 2.58
C ALA A 790 -19.82 -14.74 1.07
N ASN A 791 -18.94 -14.12 0.30
CA ASN A 791 -18.98 -14.05 -1.15
C ASN A 791 -17.64 -14.48 -1.75
N TRP A 792 -17.50 -15.78 -2.02
CA TRP A 792 -16.30 -16.32 -2.62
C TRP A 792 -16.29 -16.10 -4.14
N SER A 793 -15.27 -15.46 -4.69
CA SER A 793 -15.03 -15.35 -6.12
C SER A 793 -13.72 -16.02 -6.52
N THR A 794 -13.71 -16.73 -7.65
CA THR A 794 -12.49 -17.36 -8.21
C THR A 794 -11.46 -16.34 -8.70
N SER A 795 -11.81 -15.06 -8.79
CA SER A 795 -10.88 -13.97 -9.08
C SER A 795 -9.87 -13.76 -7.98
N THR A 796 -10.14 -14.25 -6.76
CA THR A 796 -9.23 -14.23 -5.63
C THR A 796 -8.06 -15.22 -5.77
N PHE A 797 -8.16 -16.20 -6.70
CA PHE A 797 -7.13 -17.22 -6.96
C PHE A 797 -6.45 -16.96 -8.30
N GLY A 798 -5.24 -16.36 -8.29
CA GLY A 798 -4.37 -16.27 -9.47
C GLY A 798 -4.08 -17.67 -10.04
N LYS A 799 -4.10 -17.79 -11.37
CA LYS A 799 -3.82 -19.01 -12.12
C LYS A 799 -2.47 -19.60 -11.77
N GLU A 800 -2.41 -20.95 -11.82
CA GLU A 800 -1.21 -21.78 -11.75
C GLU A 800 0.02 -21.13 -12.38
N GLN A 801 1.04 -20.92 -11.57
CA GLN A 801 2.41 -20.79 -12.07
C GLN A 801 3.29 -21.81 -11.38
N SER A 802 4.01 -22.57 -12.23
CA SER A 802 5.10 -23.46 -11.89
C SER A 802 6.12 -22.83 -10.94
N PRO A 803 6.85 -23.59 -10.11
CA PRO A 803 7.73 -23.08 -9.08
C PRO A 803 8.93 -22.36 -9.68
N GLY A 804 8.80 -21.05 -9.84
CA GLY A 804 9.87 -20.13 -10.19
C GLY A 804 9.90 -19.04 -9.13
N VAL A 805 10.99 -19.02 -8.38
CA VAL A 805 11.32 -18.04 -7.35
C VAL A 805 11.20 -16.62 -7.92
N SER A 806 10.19 -15.85 -7.52
CA SER A 806 10.19 -14.40 -7.68
C SER A 806 10.40 -13.72 -6.33
N ARG A 807 11.59 -13.16 -6.18
CA ARG A 807 12.01 -12.34 -5.06
C ARG A 807 11.31 -10.99 -5.14
N GLY A 808 10.36 -10.70 -4.23
CA GLY A 808 9.91 -9.34 -3.95
C GLY A 808 11.08 -8.54 -3.32
N LYS A 809 11.29 -7.32 -3.79
CA LYS A 809 12.26 -6.39 -3.20
C LYS A 809 11.74 -5.91 -1.86
N PHE A 810 12.21 -6.53 -0.79
CA PHE A 810 12.25 -5.90 0.52
C PHE A 810 13.44 -4.94 0.55
N SER A 811 13.28 -3.79 1.21
CA SER A 811 14.40 -2.90 1.50
C SER A 811 15.49 -3.71 2.16
N GLN A 812 16.66 -3.75 1.54
CA GLN A 812 17.80 -4.54 1.97
C GLN A 812 18.29 -4.02 3.33
N ILE A 813 17.83 -4.66 4.41
CA ILE A 813 18.70 -4.83 5.56
C ILE A 813 19.54 -6.03 5.19
N GLN A 814 20.85 -5.84 4.99
CA GLN A 814 21.79 -6.90 4.67
C GLN A 814 21.92 -7.84 5.91
N LEU A 815 21.07 -8.84 5.98
CA LEU A 815 21.20 -9.95 6.91
C LEU A 815 21.78 -11.11 6.13
N GLY A 816 22.84 -11.77 6.66
CA GLY A 816 23.44 -12.96 6.06
C GLY A 816 22.56 -14.20 6.12
N VAL A 817 21.35 -14.06 6.67
CA VAL A 817 20.29 -15.07 6.66
C VAL A 817 19.19 -14.56 5.75
N PRO A 818 18.74 -15.33 4.74
CA PRO A 818 17.60 -14.93 3.93
C PRO A 818 16.38 -14.73 4.82
N TYR A 819 15.72 -13.61 4.69
CA TYR A 819 14.62 -13.19 5.55
C TYR A 819 13.28 -13.33 4.81
N PRO A 820 12.23 -13.88 5.43
CA PRO A 820 12.19 -14.70 6.63
C PRO A 820 12.79 -16.10 6.42
N VAL A 821 13.33 -16.71 7.47
CA VAL A 821 13.78 -18.11 7.42
C VAL A 821 12.59 -19.00 7.72
N CYS A 822 12.21 -19.83 6.75
CA CYS A 822 11.11 -20.78 6.86
C CYS A 822 11.62 -22.21 7.03
N ASN A 823 11.04 -22.96 7.98
CA ASN A 823 11.34 -24.36 8.28
C ASN A 823 12.86 -24.62 8.44
N PRO A 824 13.58 -23.89 9.33
CA PRO A 824 14.98 -24.11 9.55
C PRO A 824 15.22 -25.48 10.20
N SER A 825 16.29 -26.14 9.79
CA SER A 825 16.77 -27.33 10.53
C SER A 825 17.26 -26.91 11.92
N ILE A 826 16.82 -27.60 12.97
CA ILE A 826 17.30 -27.40 14.34
C ILE A 826 18.31 -28.54 14.68
N PRO A 827 19.50 -28.21 15.25
CA PRO A 827 19.94 -26.90 15.71
C PRO A 827 20.25 -25.92 14.56
N PHE A 828 19.87 -24.65 14.73
CA PHE A 828 20.14 -23.56 13.79
C PHE A 828 21.19 -22.59 14.36
N VAL A 829 22.23 -22.28 13.59
CA VAL A 829 23.20 -21.21 13.88
C VAL A 829 23.32 -20.32 12.63
N GLY A 830 23.11 -19.04 12.78
CA GLY A 830 23.21 -18.10 11.65
C GLY A 830 23.62 -16.68 12.07
N PRO A 831 24.27 -15.92 11.17
CA PRO A 831 24.69 -14.55 11.47
C PRO A 831 23.51 -13.57 11.44
N LEU A 832 23.54 -12.59 12.35
CA LEU A 832 22.72 -11.38 12.31
C LEU A 832 23.57 -10.26 11.70
N ILE A 833 23.59 -10.15 10.37
CA ILE A 833 24.41 -9.15 9.67
C ILE A 833 23.89 -7.75 9.98
N GLY A 834 24.80 -6.88 10.44
CA GLY A 834 24.50 -5.55 10.94
C GLY A 834 24.22 -5.52 12.44
N GLY A 835 24.24 -6.68 13.12
CA GLY A 835 24.01 -6.81 14.57
C GLY A 835 22.58 -6.46 14.98
N LEU A 836 22.28 -6.60 16.28
CA LEU A 836 21.03 -6.11 16.84
C LEU A 836 21.13 -4.58 17.10
N LYS A 837 20.01 -3.90 16.98
CA LYS A 837 19.87 -2.47 17.27
C LYS A 837 18.61 -2.23 18.09
N LEU A 838 18.59 -1.13 18.83
CA LEU A 838 17.39 -0.66 19.52
C LEU A 838 16.26 -0.44 18.49
N GLY A 839 15.05 -0.85 18.86
CA GLY A 839 13.88 -0.74 17.97
C GLY A 839 13.73 -1.90 16.98
N LEU A 840 14.57 -2.95 17.06
CA LEU A 840 14.34 -4.20 16.34
C LEU A 840 13.57 -5.20 17.23
N ALA A 841 12.81 -6.08 16.61
CA ALA A 841 12.24 -7.27 17.25
C ALA A 841 12.58 -8.52 16.44
N LEU A 842 13.01 -9.57 17.14
CA LEU A 842 13.10 -10.90 16.56
C LEU A 842 11.76 -11.61 16.76
N PHE A 843 11.25 -12.17 15.71
CA PHE A 843 10.02 -12.98 15.70
C PHE A 843 10.35 -14.45 15.51
N PHE A 844 9.67 -15.31 16.27
CA PHE A 844 9.78 -16.75 16.17
C PHE A 844 8.39 -17.37 16.21
N ARG A 845 8.11 -18.24 15.26
CA ARG A 845 6.90 -19.09 15.24
C ARG A 845 7.31 -20.54 15.20
N GLY A 846 6.74 -21.34 16.08
CA GLY A 846 7.07 -22.75 16.17
C GLY A 846 6.03 -23.58 16.91
N VAL A 847 6.32 -24.87 17.03
CA VAL A 847 5.54 -25.85 17.78
C VAL A 847 6.47 -26.55 18.77
N VAL A 848 6.02 -26.70 20.01
CA VAL A 848 6.68 -27.50 21.02
C VAL A 848 6.24 -28.96 20.87
N PRO A 849 7.12 -29.92 20.55
CA PRO A 849 6.75 -31.32 20.44
C PRO A 849 6.06 -31.85 21.71
N SER A 850 5.22 -32.88 21.55
CA SER A 850 4.49 -33.49 22.66
C SER A 850 5.41 -34.19 23.69
N ASP A 851 6.61 -34.62 23.26
CA ASP A 851 7.65 -35.24 24.04
C ASP A 851 8.76 -34.26 24.49
N ALA A 852 8.66 -32.98 24.13
CA ALA A 852 9.69 -31.98 24.42
C ALA A 852 9.99 -31.84 25.90
N ASN A 853 11.27 -31.69 26.24
CA ASN A 853 11.75 -31.38 27.59
C ASN A 853 12.15 -29.89 27.69
N SER A 854 12.95 -29.40 26.75
CA SER A 854 13.40 -28.00 26.74
C SER A 854 13.94 -27.60 25.37
N PHE A 855 13.93 -26.28 25.13
CA PHE A 855 14.62 -25.70 23.98
C PHE A 855 15.26 -24.35 24.37
N ALA A 856 16.15 -23.85 23.55
CA ALA A 856 16.77 -22.54 23.79
C ALA A 856 16.89 -21.70 22.53
N ILE A 857 16.74 -20.40 22.73
CA ILE A 857 17.00 -19.35 21.74
C ILE A 857 18.08 -18.46 22.33
N ASN A 858 19.24 -18.38 21.67
CA ASN A 858 20.42 -17.65 22.13
C ASN A 858 20.73 -16.48 21.18
N LEU A 859 20.87 -15.30 21.73
CA LEU A 859 21.42 -14.13 21.07
C LEU A 859 22.92 -14.06 21.38
N LYS A 860 23.79 -14.31 20.40
CA LYS A 860 25.22 -14.50 20.56
C LYS A 860 26.06 -13.40 19.93
N THR A 861 27.28 -13.21 20.41
CA THR A 861 28.26 -12.30 19.83
C THR A 861 28.96 -12.88 18.59
N GLY A 862 28.81 -14.17 18.33
CA GLY A 862 29.34 -14.85 17.15
C GLY A 862 28.75 -16.25 17.00
N GLN A 863 29.19 -16.98 15.95
CA GLN A 863 28.61 -18.26 15.53
C GLN A 863 29.31 -19.50 16.16
N ARG A 864 30.40 -19.31 16.90
CA ARG A 864 31.19 -20.42 17.48
C ARG A 864 30.64 -20.84 18.84
N ASP A 865 30.85 -22.07 19.26
CA ASP A 865 30.30 -22.58 20.50
C ASP A 865 30.74 -21.82 21.76
N GLY A 866 31.95 -21.31 21.81
CA GLY A 866 32.51 -20.55 22.93
C GLY A 866 32.16 -19.05 22.95
N ASP A 867 31.48 -18.53 21.93
CA ASP A 867 31.15 -17.11 21.85
C ASP A 867 30.11 -16.71 22.92
N ASP A 868 30.26 -15.49 23.42
CA ASP A 868 29.39 -14.93 24.47
C ASP A 868 27.91 -14.90 24.03
N ILE A 869 27.02 -15.07 25.02
CA ILE A 869 25.56 -15.07 24.81
C ILE A 869 24.96 -13.92 25.61
N ALA A 870 24.40 -12.94 24.91
CA ALA A 870 23.77 -11.78 25.53
C ALA A 870 22.41 -12.11 26.15
N LEU A 871 21.67 -13.03 25.53
CA LEU A 871 20.45 -13.61 26.09
C LEU A 871 20.39 -15.11 25.74
N HIS A 872 20.35 -15.92 26.75
CA HIS A 872 19.94 -17.31 26.70
C HIS A 872 18.50 -17.41 27.20
N PHE A 873 17.58 -17.68 26.33
CA PHE A 873 16.16 -17.85 26.65
C PHE A 873 15.80 -19.33 26.52
N ASN A 874 15.60 -19.99 27.67
CA ASN A 874 15.46 -21.45 27.75
C ASN A 874 14.14 -21.87 28.45
N PRO A 875 13.07 -22.07 27.66
CA PRO A 875 11.86 -22.74 28.14
C PRO A 875 12.10 -24.19 28.44
N ARG A 876 11.79 -24.60 29.70
CA ARG A 876 11.83 -25.96 30.22
C ARG A 876 10.41 -26.49 30.30
N VAL A 877 9.96 -27.21 29.28
CA VAL A 877 8.56 -27.65 29.16
C VAL A 877 8.28 -28.89 30.00
N GLY A 878 9.31 -29.68 30.28
CA GLY A 878 9.24 -30.85 31.16
C GLY A 878 9.01 -30.49 32.64
N THR A 879 9.62 -29.42 33.09
CA THR A 879 9.39 -28.79 34.40
C THR A 879 8.96 -27.35 34.16
N PRO A 880 7.66 -27.01 34.11
CA PRO A 880 7.19 -25.73 33.56
C PRO A 880 7.91 -24.52 34.18
N SER A 881 8.98 -24.10 33.56
CA SER A 881 9.74 -22.89 33.90
C SER A 881 10.46 -22.32 32.69
N VAL A 882 10.86 -21.04 32.75
CA VAL A 882 11.71 -20.43 31.74
C VAL A 882 12.93 -19.82 32.42
N VAL A 883 14.10 -20.29 32.00
CA VAL A 883 15.41 -19.79 32.48
C VAL A 883 15.91 -18.74 31.48
N ARG A 884 16.37 -17.63 31.99
CA ARG A 884 17.05 -16.58 31.25
C ARG A 884 18.41 -16.34 31.84
N ASN A 885 19.44 -16.24 31.03
CA ASN A 885 20.80 -16.00 31.51
C ASN A 885 21.65 -15.35 30.40
N SER A 886 22.85 -14.97 30.73
CA SER A 886 23.92 -14.58 29.85
C SER A 886 25.17 -15.45 30.10
N PHE A 887 25.97 -15.64 29.04
CA PHE A 887 27.25 -16.32 29.10
C PHE A 887 28.33 -15.34 28.65
N ARG A 888 29.34 -15.10 29.48
CA ARG A 888 30.36 -14.10 29.19
C ARG A 888 31.73 -14.57 29.71
N ASN A 889 32.76 -14.38 28.88
CA ASN A 889 34.12 -14.75 29.20
C ASN A 889 34.27 -16.22 29.65
N GLY A 890 33.53 -17.13 28.99
CA GLY A 890 33.60 -18.56 29.27
C GLY A 890 32.79 -19.03 30.47
N GLN A 891 31.96 -18.18 31.09
CA GLN A 891 31.18 -18.55 32.31
C GLN A 891 29.74 -18.07 32.20
N TRP A 892 28.81 -18.89 32.75
CA TRP A 892 27.42 -18.49 32.94
C TRP A 892 27.31 -17.48 34.09
N GLU A 893 26.53 -16.47 33.89
CA GLU A 893 26.23 -15.45 34.90
C GLU A 893 25.09 -15.93 35.85
N ASN A 894 24.45 -15.00 36.56
CA ASN A 894 23.33 -15.32 37.44
C ASN A 894 22.03 -15.60 36.65
N PRO A 895 21.48 -16.83 36.75
CA PRO A 895 20.24 -17.14 36.05
C PRO A 895 19.02 -16.44 36.67
N GLU A 896 18.10 -16.03 35.85
CA GLU A 896 16.74 -15.61 36.21
C GLU A 896 15.79 -16.75 35.82
N GLU A 897 15.01 -17.25 36.74
CA GLU A 897 14.04 -18.33 36.49
C GLU A 897 12.62 -17.88 36.88
N THR A 898 11.65 -18.13 36.01
CA THR A 898 10.23 -17.89 36.28
C THR A 898 9.50 -19.23 36.23
N SER A 899 8.86 -19.58 37.35
CA SER A 899 8.01 -20.78 37.43
C SER A 899 6.71 -20.56 36.61
N GLY A 900 6.25 -21.62 35.94
CA GLY A 900 5.19 -21.56 34.95
C GLY A 900 5.72 -20.98 33.64
N GLY A 901 5.22 -21.44 32.52
CA GLY A 901 5.66 -20.96 31.23
C GLY A 901 4.50 -20.90 30.24
N PRO A 902 4.56 -20.01 29.23
CA PRO A 902 3.54 -19.89 28.22
C PRO A 902 3.64 -20.99 27.13
N PHE A 903 4.59 -21.92 27.28
CA PHE A 903 4.85 -22.99 26.34
C PHE A 903 4.23 -24.29 26.82
N VAL A 904 3.41 -24.92 25.94
CA VAL A 904 2.69 -26.16 26.27
C VAL A 904 3.14 -27.25 25.31
N LYS A 905 3.36 -28.47 25.81
CA LYS A 905 3.66 -29.64 24.97
C LYS A 905 2.58 -29.87 23.93
N GLY A 906 2.98 -30.09 22.67
CA GLY A 906 2.06 -30.17 21.52
C GLY A 906 1.48 -28.83 21.07
N GLY A 907 1.81 -27.70 21.70
CA GLY A 907 1.24 -26.38 21.41
C GLY A 907 2.10 -25.53 20.48
N GLY A 908 1.44 -24.77 19.61
CA GLY A 908 2.07 -23.72 18.81
C GLY A 908 2.33 -22.46 19.62
N PHE A 909 3.33 -21.67 19.21
CA PHE A 909 3.61 -20.37 19.82
C PHE A 909 4.07 -19.33 18.80
N ASP A 910 3.76 -18.07 19.12
CA ASP A 910 4.36 -16.87 18.53
C ASP A 910 5.17 -16.17 19.62
N LEU A 911 6.47 -15.98 19.40
CA LEU A 911 7.36 -15.33 20.35
C LEU A 911 8.03 -14.13 19.68
N PHE A 912 8.09 -13.01 20.42
CA PHE A 912 8.83 -11.82 20.04
C PHE A 912 9.87 -11.48 21.09
N MET A 913 11.07 -11.13 20.66
CA MET A 913 12.08 -10.52 21.49
C MET A 913 12.32 -9.09 20.99
N VAL A 914 11.75 -8.12 21.67
CA VAL A 914 11.84 -6.70 21.34
C VAL A 914 13.06 -6.09 22.01
N VAL A 915 13.93 -5.50 21.22
CA VAL A 915 15.16 -4.85 21.70
C VAL A 915 14.83 -3.43 22.16
N LYS A 916 14.70 -3.24 23.46
CA LYS A 916 14.47 -1.95 24.13
C LYS A 916 15.78 -1.37 24.70
N PRO A 917 15.81 -0.07 25.05
CA PRO A 917 17.01 0.53 25.66
C PRO A 917 17.45 -0.18 26.96
N GLU A 918 16.49 -0.70 27.71
CA GLU A 918 16.73 -1.32 29.03
C GLU A 918 17.08 -2.80 28.91
N GLY A 919 16.55 -3.51 27.91
CA GLY A 919 16.68 -4.96 27.85
C GLY A 919 15.87 -5.57 26.69
N TYR A 920 15.78 -6.89 26.72
CA TYR A 920 14.99 -7.69 25.81
C TYR A 920 13.60 -7.93 26.42
N GLU A 921 12.55 -7.33 25.84
CA GLU A 921 11.17 -7.63 26.21
C GLU A 921 10.69 -8.84 25.44
N VAL A 922 10.33 -9.90 26.16
CA VAL A 922 9.84 -11.14 25.55
C VAL A 922 8.32 -11.19 25.64
N ILE A 923 7.69 -11.34 24.48
CA ILE A 923 6.23 -11.43 24.33
C ILE A 923 5.92 -12.80 23.73
N VAL A 924 5.04 -13.58 24.37
CA VAL A 924 4.64 -14.90 23.90
C VAL A 924 3.12 -14.95 23.76
N ASN A 925 2.63 -15.39 22.59
CA ASN A 925 1.21 -15.53 22.29
C ASN A 925 0.38 -14.26 22.62
N GLY A 926 0.97 -13.06 22.45
CA GLY A 926 0.30 -11.78 22.67
C GLY A 926 0.47 -11.16 24.04
N TYR A 927 1.10 -11.85 24.96
CA TYR A 927 1.29 -11.38 26.33
C TYR A 927 2.75 -11.09 26.61
N VAL A 928 3.06 -9.95 27.26
CA VAL A 928 4.39 -9.66 27.76
C VAL A 928 4.70 -10.70 28.85
N TYR A 929 5.68 -11.55 28.55
CA TYR A 929 6.07 -12.62 29.45
C TYR A 929 7.13 -12.16 30.46
N CYS A 930 8.21 -11.52 29.97
CA CYS A 930 9.28 -11.03 30.83
C CYS A 930 10.10 -9.94 30.16
N MET A 931 10.88 -9.22 30.99
CA MET A 931 11.97 -8.35 30.56
C MET A 931 13.28 -9.00 31.05
N PHE A 932 14.29 -9.04 30.18
CA PHE A 932 15.65 -9.41 30.55
C PHE A 932 16.57 -8.22 30.29
N TRP A 933 17.14 -7.65 31.37
CA TRP A 933 17.97 -6.46 31.32
C TRP A 933 19.27 -6.70 30.55
N HIS A 934 19.73 -5.71 29.78
CA HIS A 934 20.99 -5.83 29.06
C HIS A 934 22.16 -6.02 30.04
N ARG A 935 22.89 -7.11 29.86
CA ARG A 935 24.14 -7.38 30.58
C ARG A 935 25.36 -7.19 29.69
N MET A 936 25.12 -7.02 28.39
CA MET A 936 26.14 -6.75 27.36
C MET A 936 25.58 -5.74 26.33
N PRO A 937 26.46 -4.99 25.63
CA PRO A 937 26.03 -4.08 24.59
C PRO A 937 25.23 -4.80 23.50
N VAL A 938 24.10 -4.24 23.09
CA VAL A 938 23.21 -4.82 22.07
C VAL A 938 23.94 -4.99 20.74
N GLU A 939 24.78 -4.04 20.40
CA GLU A 939 25.55 -3.98 19.15
C GLU A 939 26.58 -5.13 19.04
N SER A 940 26.94 -5.76 20.17
CA SER A 940 27.82 -6.92 20.17
C SER A 940 27.14 -8.18 19.66
N VAL A 941 25.80 -8.22 19.63
CA VAL A 941 25.04 -9.39 19.19
C VAL A 941 25.02 -9.48 17.67
N SER A 942 25.66 -10.50 17.15
CA SER A 942 25.83 -10.71 15.70
C SER A 942 25.38 -12.08 15.19
N ALA A 943 24.89 -12.97 16.09
CA ALA A 943 24.45 -14.30 15.72
C ALA A 943 23.24 -14.78 16.52
N LEU A 944 22.43 -15.63 15.89
CA LEU A 944 21.29 -16.32 16.46
C LEU A 944 21.60 -17.83 16.51
N HIS A 945 21.34 -18.47 17.66
CA HIS A 945 21.45 -19.91 17.82
C HIS A 945 20.16 -20.45 18.43
N ILE A 946 19.52 -21.42 17.78
CA ILE A 946 18.27 -22.06 18.22
C ILE A 946 18.55 -23.56 18.32
N HIS A 947 18.28 -24.19 19.48
CA HIS A 947 18.47 -25.60 19.66
C HIS A 947 17.52 -26.21 20.67
N GLY A 948 17.49 -27.58 20.75
CA GLY A 948 16.62 -28.31 21.64
C GLY A 948 15.32 -28.82 20.99
N ASP A 949 14.37 -29.20 21.83
CA ASP A 949 13.14 -29.88 21.41
C ASP A 949 12.11 -28.87 20.90
N ILE A 950 12.28 -28.43 19.67
CA ILE A 950 11.43 -27.42 19.05
C ILE A 950 11.33 -27.64 17.53
N PHE A 951 10.13 -27.46 16.97
CA PHE A 951 9.93 -27.26 15.53
C PHE A 951 9.72 -25.78 15.24
N MET A 952 10.70 -25.17 14.58
CA MET A 952 10.61 -23.76 14.17
C MET A 952 10.03 -23.69 12.77
N THR A 953 8.86 -23.09 12.64
CA THR A 953 8.22 -22.90 11.31
C THR A 953 8.73 -21.65 10.61
N THR A 954 8.96 -20.57 11.37
CA THR A 954 9.45 -19.32 10.80
C THR A 954 10.12 -18.46 11.87
N PHE A 955 11.19 -17.77 11.51
CA PHE A 955 11.71 -16.67 12.31
C PHE A 955 12.25 -15.55 11.44
N GLY A 956 12.37 -14.35 12.01
CA GLY A 956 12.87 -13.18 11.30
C GLY A 956 13.04 -11.93 12.15
N LEU A 957 13.51 -10.83 11.53
CA LEU A 957 13.71 -9.52 12.17
C LEU A 957 12.69 -8.52 11.63
N ILE A 958 12.23 -7.62 12.52
CA ILE A 958 11.23 -6.59 12.22
C ILE A 958 11.69 -5.29 12.86
N GLU A 959 11.56 -4.17 12.13
CA GLU A 959 11.69 -2.83 12.73
C GLU A 959 10.40 -2.48 13.48
N VAL A 960 10.57 -2.03 14.72
CA VAL A 960 9.48 -1.55 15.58
C VAL A 960 9.57 -0.02 15.59
N ASP A 961 8.57 0.65 15.02
CA ASP A 961 8.52 2.12 15.07
C ASP A 961 8.48 2.59 16.53
N ASN A 962 9.16 3.70 16.82
CA ASN A 962 9.31 4.32 18.14
C ASN A 962 7.97 4.79 18.74
N VAL A 963 7.05 3.87 19.05
CA VAL A 963 5.81 4.19 19.76
C VAL A 963 5.90 3.61 21.16
N ASN A 964 6.12 4.51 22.14
CA ASN A 964 6.08 4.29 23.60
C ASN A 964 7.17 3.41 24.21
N MET A 965 8.41 3.92 24.27
CA MET A 965 9.46 3.41 25.15
C MET A 965 9.48 4.03 26.57
N LYS A 966 8.41 4.60 27.05
CA LYS A 966 8.32 5.05 28.45
C LYS A 966 7.53 4.05 29.29
N VAL A 967 8.25 3.16 29.96
CA VAL A 967 7.73 2.45 31.11
C VAL A 967 7.99 3.32 32.35
N THR A 968 6.94 3.88 32.93
CA THR A 968 7.00 4.42 34.28
C THR A 968 7.16 3.25 35.25
N MET A 969 8.32 3.18 35.88
CA MET A 969 8.56 2.29 37.03
C MET A 969 7.68 2.71 38.20
N PRO A 970 7.02 1.78 38.90
CA PRO A 970 6.68 2.02 40.31
C PRO A 970 7.99 1.86 41.11
N ALA A 971 8.38 2.90 41.82
CA ALA A 971 9.37 2.77 42.87
C ALA A 971 8.79 1.86 43.95
N HIS A 972 9.44 0.77 44.26
CA HIS A 972 9.76 0.23 45.55
C HIS A 972 9.90 -1.31 45.57
N ILE A 973 11.09 -1.68 46.05
CA ILE A 973 11.63 -2.87 46.70
C ILE A 973 12.01 -4.01 45.77
#